data_7a654bce2033db46140293bebfb149fa
#
_entry.id   7a654bce2033db46140293bebfb149fa
#
_cell.length_a   1.000
_cell.length_b   1.000
_cell.length_c   1.000
_cell.angle_alpha   90.00
_cell.angle_beta   90.00
_cell.angle_gamma   90.00
#
_symmetry.space_group_name_H-M   'P 1'
#
loop_
_entity.id
_entity.type
_entity.pdbx_description
1 polymer ?
#
loop_
_entity_poly.entity_id
_entity_poly.type
_entity_poly.pdbx_seq_one_letter_code
_entity_poly.pdbx_strand_id
1 'polypeptide(L)'
;MKKYITLCLLILLVQSISAQRIVEGVVTDVGGHPVSAAIIKTVDATTKKTLHFCQTDAKGKFTITAQEGNILSISAISYKKQELKVTMDMPAQHITLEEDTKTLSEITVKAKPIKIKGDTIQYLLTTYKKEGDRTLADVLARVPGFDVNKENGEIQYEGKSISNFYIEGMNLMGGKYGLATKSLPQDDVATVEVMKHHQPIRVLDDFTYTDDNAINIRMKQGAKARWMTSYSGGIGLKSHGGLWNYETFAMRLKPSFQTILTYKTNNIGKNIRRETDKLLSFDELQSPLTAMLALPSPSPLLLKGRSLFNRTHVVSLNALQRIDENSQVNVQITFVNDRNEATSLRHSDFYTNSGIKTIENRKQYLEKSNDLFAKIKYENNANNHYLKDELSGDFSWNKQWLNEQGTHPHMMMGNLPIYTLKDNFSIMKKYGKRLITLQSKNIMDVRPQQLYVDSLVQSINQHYYETNTDVSGSLRIGRFILSGEIGVNAGEHRFTSDLVGVPDSIGLLMGKSSFTFARLYANPSIEYMVKDFDFTLSGDMSYNHYKYSLDNGQSKVLFSPNLHIRWNATATWTFSADASINTMQINAAQFYPTLVLQDYQYMNKGLADYNLNKEKSVGIGVVYSDALKGTSIRLRITRSFGTSPYTSTQDFVGNYIVESLTSGDTKYNSWNMSLIGSQGIGFLKGKLNVKALYNAMNSYMVQNSQQMPYDTKNLNITSNLDIGLIKGVDLAYKLTYGFHQMKMPAFGKTSNLNSWKHEGSLRLPLCKVLSLETLTEYYHNEIAQKKFKDMFFQDFTLIFKAKHFDLSLAWNNVFNNKSYSYGLNNTLSSSFSNQDIRGRELMLSFYYKP
;
A
#
# COMPACT_ATOMS: atom_id res chain seq x y z
N MET A 1 -0.05 -73.00 -35.98
CA MET A 1 0.33 -71.62 -35.44
C MET A 1 1.37 -71.67 -34.32
N LYS A 2 1.41 -72.61 -33.39
CA LYS A 2 2.41 -72.66 -32.29
C LYS A 2 3.89 -72.86 -32.74
N LYS A 3 4.16 -73.55 -33.85
CA LYS A 3 5.55 -73.76 -34.33
C LYS A 3 6.20 -72.58 -35.01
N TYR A 4 5.45 -71.66 -35.54
CA TYR A 4 5.99 -70.44 -36.18
C TYR A 4 6.26 -69.27 -35.15
N ILE A 5 5.55 -69.28 -34.02
CA ILE A 5 5.80 -68.33 -32.92
C ILE A 5 7.13 -68.64 -32.22
N THR A 6 7.47 -69.91 -32.08
CA THR A 6 8.72 -70.28 -31.43
C THR A 6 9.95 -70.04 -32.34
N LEU A 7 9.79 -70.08 -33.64
CA LEU A 7 10.85 -69.72 -34.59
C LEU A 7 11.09 -68.22 -34.67
N CYS A 8 10.02 -67.39 -34.58
CA CYS A 8 10.15 -65.91 -34.48
C CYS A 8 10.75 -65.45 -33.13
N LEU A 9 10.49 -66.17 -32.04
CA LEU A 9 11.12 -65.90 -30.75
C LEU A 9 12.62 -66.27 -30.73
N LEU A 10 13.03 -67.26 -31.47
CA LEU A 10 14.46 -67.66 -31.60
C LEU A 10 15.27 -66.71 -32.48
N ILE A 11 14.66 -66.07 -33.47
CA ILE A 11 15.30 -65.08 -34.34
C ILE A 11 15.47 -63.68 -33.62
N LEU A 12 14.66 -63.40 -32.60
CA LEU A 12 14.77 -62.19 -31.79
C LEU A 12 15.84 -62.29 -30.68
N LEU A 13 16.48 -63.45 -30.49
CA LEU A 13 17.51 -63.67 -29.45
C LEU A 13 18.93 -63.52 -29.95
N VAL A 14 19.17 -63.28 -31.25
CA VAL A 14 20.49 -62.88 -31.76
C VAL A 14 20.75 -61.44 -31.49
N GLN A 15 20.84 -61.07 -30.20
CA GLN A 15 21.51 -59.85 -29.85
C GLN A 15 22.98 -59.95 -30.21
N SER A 16 23.46 -59.07 -31.06
CA SER A 16 24.87 -58.93 -31.36
C SER A 16 25.62 -58.70 -30.06
N ILE A 17 26.34 -59.72 -29.60
CA ILE A 17 27.33 -59.58 -28.50
C ILE A 17 28.45 -58.73 -29.09
N SER A 18 28.33 -57.45 -28.95
CA SER A 18 29.42 -56.50 -29.23
C SER A 18 30.50 -56.73 -28.19
N ALA A 19 31.61 -57.23 -28.57
CA ALA A 19 32.76 -57.51 -27.71
C ALA A 19 33.25 -56.11 -27.14
N GLN A 20 33.15 -55.93 -25.84
CA GLN A 20 33.79 -54.82 -25.15
C GLN A 20 35.29 -55.08 -25.07
N ARG A 21 36.06 -54.02 -25.30
CA ARG A 21 37.50 -54.05 -25.31
C ARG A 21 38.05 -52.98 -24.40
N ILE A 22 39.20 -53.21 -23.86
CA ILE A 22 39.99 -52.26 -23.11
C ILE A 22 40.88 -51.51 -24.09
N VAL A 23 40.79 -50.19 -24.14
CA VAL A 23 41.67 -49.30 -24.89
C VAL A 23 42.60 -48.61 -23.91
N GLU A 24 43.90 -48.73 -24.13
CA GLU A 24 44.94 -48.10 -23.32
C GLU A 24 45.67 -47.08 -24.14
N GLY A 25 46.24 -46.07 -23.47
CA GLY A 25 47.03 -45.06 -24.14
C GLY A 25 47.69 -44.08 -23.19
N VAL A 26 48.42 -43.16 -23.81
CA VAL A 26 49.11 -42.05 -23.10
C VAL A 26 48.74 -40.73 -23.79
N VAL A 27 48.41 -39.72 -23.02
CA VAL A 27 48.10 -38.36 -23.50
C VAL A 27 49.29 -37.47 -23.14
N THR A 28 49.85 -36.80 -24.18
CA THR A 28 50.95 -35.84 -24.05
C THR A 28 50.57 -34.51 -24.67
N ASP A 29 51.26 -33.44 -24.34
CA ASP A 29 51.21 -32.20 -25.08
C ASP A 29 52.17 -32.23 -26.33
N VAL A 30 52.19 -31.10 -27.09
CA VAL A 30 53.04 -30.96 -28.28
C VAL A 30 54.53 -30.99 -27.91
N GLY A 31 54.90 -30.69 -26.65
CA GLY A 31 56.26 -30.76 -26.12
C GLY A 31 56.68 -32.15 -25.60
N GLY A 32 55.75 -33.17 -25.66
CA GLY A 32 55.96 -34.51 -25.17
C GLY A 32 55.75 -34.70 -23.67
N HIS A 33 55.29 -33.67 -22.93
CA HIS A 33 55.03 -33.80 -21.49
C HIS A 33 53.69 -34.47 -21.24
N PRO A 34 53.58 -35.37 -20.24
CA PRO A 34 52.32 -36.07 -19.96
C PRO A 34 51.27 -35.09 -19.44
N VAL A 35 50.04 -35.21 -20.04
CA VAL A 35 48.87 -34.42 -19.59
C VAL A 35 48.10 -35.23 -18.55
N SER A 36 48.22 -34.85 -17.29
CA SER A 36 47.50 -35.48 -16.17
C SER A 36 46.07 -34.93 -16.06
N ALA A 37 45.17 -35.75 -15.52
CA ALA A 37 43.73 -35.41 -15.34
C ALA A 37 43.00 -35.06 -16.65
N ALA A 38 43.50 -35.44 -17.83
CA ALA A 38 42.73 -35.36 -19.08
C ALA A 38 41.53 -36.35 -19.00
N ILE A 39 40.37 -35.88 -19.40
CA ILE A 39 39.12 -36.65 -19.39
C ILE A 39 38.98 -37.39 -20.72
N ILE A 40 38.96 -38.73 -20.67
CA ILE A 40 38.70 -39.59 -21.80
C ILE A 40 37.27 -40.17 -21.67
N LYS A 41 36.48 -40.10 -22.74
CA LYS A 41 35.13 -40.61 -22.77
C LYS A 41 34.95 -41.49 -23.97
N THR A 42 34.25 -42.62 -23.81
CA THR A 42 33.71 -43.37 -24.95
C THR A 42 32.27 -42.91 -25.18
N VAL A 43 32.00 -42.48 -26.43
CA VAL A 43 30.73 -41.92 -26.85
C VAL A 43 30.16 -42.76 -27.98
N ASP A 44 28.90 -43.13 -27.86
CA ASP A 44 28.19 -43.79 -28.95
C ASP A 44 28.11 -42.90 -30.17
N ALA A 45 28.55 -43.40 -31.34
CA ALA A 45 28.66 -42.58 -32.55
C ALA A 45 27.30 -42.10 -33.08
N THR A 46 26.21 -42.86 -32.80
CA THR A 46 24.85 -42.60 -33.29
C THR A 46 24.06 -41.73 -32.30
N THR A 47 24.03 -42.13 -31.04
CA THR A 47 23.22 -41.48 -30.02
C THR A 47 23.92 -40.29 -29.32
N LYS A 48 25.25 -40.17 -29.56
CA LYS A 48 26.12 -39.18 -28.89
C LYS A 48 26.13 -39.26 -27.33
N LYS A 49 25.67 -40.40 -26.79
CA LYS A 49 25.64 -40.65 -25.35
C LYS A 49 27.01 -41.12 -24.85
N THR A 50 27.46 -40.62 -23.72
CA THR A 50 28.68 -41.09 -23.03
C THR A 50 28.39 -42.45 -22.42
N LEU A 51 29.22 -43.47 -22.78
CA LEU A 51 29.12 -44.85 -22.29
C LEU A 51 30.04 -45.06 -21.07
N HIS A 52 31.34 -44.74 -21.22
CA HIS A 52 32.33 -44.82 -20.14
C HIS A 52 33.18 -43.56 -20.12
N PHE A 53 33.84 -43.29 -18.99
CA PHE A 53 34.86 -42.23 -18.88
C PHE A 53 35.92 -42.63 -17.88
N CYS A 54 37.15 -42.10 -18.07
CA CYS A 54 38.27 -42.17 -17.15
C CYS A 54 39.08 -40.89 -17.21
N GLN A 55 40.05 -40.78 -16.32
CA GLN A 55 41.04 -39.69 -16.31
C GLN A 55 42.44 -40.26 -16.46
N THR A 56 43.34 -39.47 -17.08
CA THR A 56 44.76 -39.83 -17.14
C THR A 56 45.42 -39.71 -15.77
N ASP A 57 46.35 -40.61 -15.47
CA ASP A 57 47.21 -40.54 -14.31
C ASP A 57 48.30 -39.42 -14.40
N ALA A 58 49.22 -39.36 -13.40
CA ALA A 58 50.33 -38.38 -13.40
C ALA A 58 51.33 -38.58 -14.53
N LYS A 59 51.35 -39.76 -15.18
CA LYS A 59 52.17 -40.08 -16.35
C LYS A 59 51.40 -39.97 -17.67
N GLY A 60 50.17 -39.39 -17.65
CA GLY A 60 49.32 -39.25 -18.81
C GLY A 60 48.65 -40.54 -19.28
N LYS A 61 48.79 -41.69 -18.58
CA LYS A 61 48.23 -42.98 -18.97
C LYS A 61 46.74 -43.07 -18.64
N PHE A 62 45.99 -43.74 -19.55
CA PHE A 62 44.58 -44.05 -19.34
C PHE A 62 44.26 -45.48 -19.79
N THR A 63 43.20 -46.01 -19.21
CA THR A 63 42.61 -47.31 -19.61
C THR A 63 41.08 -47.13 -19.60
N ILE A 64 40.43 -47.41 -20.71
CA ILE A 64 38.96 -47.22 -20.87
C ILE A 64 38.32 -48.35 -21.67
N THR A 65 37.13 -48.73 -21.29
CA THR A 65 36.33 -49.76 -22.03
C THR A 65 35.64 -49.10 -23.23
N ALA A 66 35.78 -49.70 -24.40
CA ALA A 66 35.14 -49.19 -25.61
C ALA A 66 34.65 -50.37 -26.48
N GLN A 67 33.72 -50.10 -27.40
CA GLN A 67 33.23 -51.02 -28.44
C GLN A 67 33.63 -50.47 -29.81
N GLU A 68 33.75 -51.32 -30.77
CA GLU A 68 34.00 -50.94 -32.15
C GLU A 68 32.91 -49.98 -32.65
N GLY A 69 33.33 -48.93 -33.34
CA GLY A 69 32.45 -47.86 -33.80
C GLY A 69 32.19 -46.73 -32.77
N ASN A 70 32.55 -46.87 -31.49
CA ASN A 70 32.50 -45.77 -30.54
C ASN A 70 33.49 -44.67 -30.95
N ILE A 71 33.23 -43.46 -30.44
CA ILE A 71 34.14 -42.33 -30.52
C ILE A 71 34.83 -42.20 -29.16
N LEU A 72 36.16 -42.22 -29.16
CA LEU A 72 36.98 -41.86 -28.01
C LEU A 72 37.17 -40.34 -28.04
N SER A 73 36.61 -39.63 -27.05
CA SER A 73 36.68 -38.21 -26.94
C SER A 73 37.63 -37.80 -25.80
N ILE A 74 38.68 -37.10 -26.10
CA ILE A 74 39.75 -36.70 -25.19
C ILE A 74 39.70 -35.19 -24.99
N SER A 75 39.67 -34.73 -23.75
CA SER A 75 39.65 -33.33 -23.42
C SER A 75 40.42 -33.02 -22.14
N ALA A 76 41.20 -31.98 -22.14
CA ALA A 76 41.87 -31.45 -20.96
C ALA A 76 41.72 -29.90 -20.93
N ILE A 77 41.82 -29.30 -19.72
CA ILE A 77 41.79 -27.84 -19.54
C ILE A 77 42.97 -27.25 -20.30
N SER A 78 42.71 -26.21 -21.08
CA SER A 78 43.69 -25.47 -21.90
C SER A 78 44.18 -26.24 -23.17
N TYR A 79 43.52 -27.33 -23.52
CA TYR A 79 43.86 -28.11 -24.74
C TYR A 79 42.65 -28.27 -25.65
N LYS A 80 42.89 -28.35 -26.97
CA LYS A 80 41.87 -28.66 -27.95
C LYS A 80 41.35 -30.05 -27.76
N LYS A 81 40.03 -30.22 -27.79
CA LYS A 81 39.38 -31.52 -27.75
C LYS A 81 39.75 -32.36 -28.97
N GLN A 82 40.13 -33.61 -28.78
CA GLN A 82 40.40 -34.55 -29.85
C GLN A 82 39.42 -35.71 -29.82
N GLU A 83 39.03 -36.21 -31.01
CA GLU A 83 38.12 -37.34 -31.15
C GLU A 83 38.73 -38.40 -32.07
N LEU A 84 38.71 -39.67 -31.66
CA LEU A 84 39.22 -40.81 -32.40
C LEU A 84 38.13 -41.89 -32.51
N LYS A 85 37.97 -42.48 -33.66
CA LYS A 85 37.03 -43.61 -33.83
C LYS A 85 37.70 -44.94 -33.41
N VAL A 86 37.00 -45.69 -32.57
CA VAL A 86 37.50 -46.98 -32.07
C VAL A 86 37.35 -48.07 -33.18
N THR A 87 38.45 -48.77 -33.52
CA THR A 87 38.49 -49.86 -34.52
C THR A 87 38.90 -51.15 -33.87
N MET A 88 38.65 -52.32 -34.54
CA MET A 88 38.93 -53.67 -34.01
C MET A 88 40.40 -53.90 -33.63
N ASP A 89 41.34 -53.37 -34.39
CA ASP A 89 42.78 -53.53 -34.20
C ASP A 89 43.50 -52.28 -33.71
N MET A 90 42.84 -51.44 -32.83
CA MET A 90 43.41 -50.22 -32.31
C MET A 90 44.57 -50.53 -31.34
N PRO A 91 45.85 -50.22 -31.64
CA PRO A 91 46.95 -50.40 -30.73
C PRO A 91 46.88 -49.40 -29.56
N ALA A 92 47.79 -49.56 -28.59
CA ALA A 92 47.91 -48.58 -27.49
C ALA A 92 48.10 -47.17 -28.09
N GLN A 93 47.25 -46.24 -27.68
CA GLN A 93 47.17 -44.91 -28.31
C GLN A 93 48.16 -43.91 -27.69
N HIS A 94 48.94 -43.22 -28.53
CA HIS A 94 49.69 -42.08 -28.15
C HIS A 94 48.97 -40.83 -28.66
N ILE A 95 48.37 -40.04 -27.78
CA ILE A 95 47.50 -38.92 -28.13
C ILE A 95 48.23 -37.62 -27.74
N THR A 96 48.47 -36.78 -28.74
CA THR A 96 49.10 -35.44 -28.51
C THR A 96 48.03 -34.38 -28.58
N LEU A 97 47.82 -33.64 -27.49
CA LEU A 97 46.86 -32.54 -27.42
C LEU A 97 47.55 -31.22 -27.76
N GLU A 98 46.95 -30.43 -28.63
CA GLU A 98 47.36 -29.06 -28.91
C GLU A 98 46.78 -28.09 -27.89
N GLU A 99 47.56 -27.09 -27.49
CA GLU A 99 47.01 -26.03 -26.62
C GLU A 99 45.90 -25.24 -27.29
N ASP A 100 44.81 -25.02 -26.57
CA ASP A 100 43.71 -24.15 -27.00
C ASP A 100 43.93 -22.73 -26.46
N THR A 101 44.50 -21.87 -27.23
CA THR A 101 44.77 -20.45 -26.95
C THR A 101 43.50 -19.58 -27.00
N LYS A 102 42.32 -20.19 -27.15
CA LYS A 102 41.07 -19.40 -26.98
C LYS A 102 40.97 -18.90 -25.59
N THR A 103 41.11 -17.60 -25.36
CA THR A 103 40.68 -16.89 -24.17
C THR A 103 39.28 -17.38 -23.80
N LEU A 104 39.13 -17.93 -22.58
CA LEU A 104 37.81 -18.23 -22.02
C LEU A 104 36.96 -16.94 -22.12
N SER A 105 35.91 -16.98 -22.91
CA SER A 105 34.94 -15.90 -22.90
C SER A 105 34.42 -15.78 -21.46
N GLU A 106 34.51 -14.59 -20.93
CA GLU A 106 34.03 -14.25 -19.59
C GLU A 106 32.61 -14.79 -19.40
N ILE A 107 32.44 -15.78 -18.52
CA ILE A 107 31.10 -16.29 -18.19
C ILE A 107 30.45 -15.23 -17.33
N THR A 108 29.76 -14.30 -17.94
CA THR A 108 28.93 -13.34 -17.22
C THR A 108 27.75 -14.08 -16.62
N VAL A 109 27.85 -14.48 -15.36
CA VAL A 109 26.74 -15.04 -14.60
C VAL A 109 25.73 -13.91 -14.39
N LYS A 110 24.71 -13.84 -15.22
CA LYS A 110 23.59 -12.92 -15.00
C LYS A 110 22.84 -13.37 -13.76
N ALA A 111 22.93 -12.56 -12.70
CA ALA A 111 22.17 -12.80 -11.48
C ALA A 111 20.67 -12.90 -11.82
N LYS A 112 19.97 -13.92 -11.29
CA LYS A 112 18.51 -14.07 -11.48
C LYS A 112 17.80 -12.84 -10.89
N PRO A 113 16.87 -12.20 -11.63
CA PRO A 113 16.13 -11.04 -11.17
C PRO A 113 15.33 -11.28 -9.88
N ILE A 114 14.85 -12.51 -9.71
CA ILE A 114 14.02 -12.95 -8.59
C ILE A 114 14.63 -14.23 -8.04
N LYS A 115 14.78 -14.31 -6.71
CA LYS A 115 15.16 -15.52 -5.98
C LYS A 115 14.12 -15.77 -4.89
N ILE A 116 13.76 -17.04 -4.68
CA ILE A 116 12.85 -17.46 -3.61
C ILE A 116 13.65 -18.32 -2.63
N LYS A 117 13.55 -17.99 -1.35
CA LYS A 117 14.17 -18.75 -0.25
C LYS A 117 13.15 -18.90 0.88
N GLY A 118 12.51 -20.09 1.00
CA GLY A 118 11.37 -20.26 1.90
C GLY A 118 10.27 -19.26 1.56
N ASP A 119 9.74 -18.56 2.53
CA ASP A 119 8.70 -17.56 2.36
C ASP A 119 9.23 -16.17 1.95
N THR A 120 10.52 -16.05 1.68
CA THR A 120 11.14 -14.79 1.28
C THR A 120 11.42 -14.74 -0.22
N ILE A 121 10.86 -13.73 -0.88
CA ILE A 121 11.11 -13.42 -2.30
C ILE A 121 12.07 -12.24 -2.37
N GLN A 122 13.23 -12.45 -2.98
CA GLN A 122 14.26 -11.42 -3.16
C GLN A 122 14.23 -10.88 -4.59
N TYR A 123 14.06 -9.58 -4.74
CA TYR A 123 14.11 -8.88 -6.01
C TYR A 123 15.44 -8.13 -6.15
N LEU A 124 16.19 -8.41 -7.20
CA LEU A 124 17.40 -7.67 -7.54
C LEU A 124 17.01 -6.33 -8.17
N LEU A 125 17.15 -5.23 -7.44
CA LEU A 125 16.61 -3.94 -7.81
C LEU A 125 17.22 -3.37 -9.11
N THR A 126 18.49 -3.67 -9.37
CA THR A 126 19.20 -3.23 -10.59
C THR A 126 18.55 -3.71 -11.90
N THR A 127 17.79 -4.81 -11.85
CA THR A 127 17.07 -5.34 -13.03
C THR A 127 15.91 -4.46 -13.46
N TYR A 128 15.24 -3.79 -12.50
CA TYR A 128 14.04 -2.99 -12.70
C TYR A 128 14.33 -1.50 -12.79
N LYS A 129 15.59 -1.12 -12.56
CA LYS A 129 16.04 0.26 -12.61
C LYS A 129 16.00 0.79 -14.05
N LYS A 130 15.49 2.02 -14.19
CA LYS A 130 15.51 2.80 -15.43
C LYS A 130 16.35 4.06 -15.25
N GLU A 131 16.75 4.63 -16.36
CA GLU A 131 17.40 5.94 -16.36
C GLU A 131 16.41 7.00 -15.82
N GLY A 132 16.86 7.83 -14.86
CA GLY A 132 16.03 8.86 -14.23
C GLY A 132 15.38 8.48 -12.92
N ASP A 133 15.46 7.21 -12.50
CA ASP A 133 15.07 6.84 -11.16
C ASP A 133 15.96 7.51 -10.13
N ARG A 134 15.37 8.07 -9.11
CA ARG A 134 16.09 8.75 -8.02
C ARG A 134 15.90 8.03 -6.69
N THR A 135 14.69 7.57 -6.43
CA THR A 135 14.28 7.02 -5.13
C THR A 135 13.89 5.54 -5.21
N LEU A 136 13.83 4.90 -4.06
CA LEU A 136 13.33 3.53 -3.94
C LEU A 136 11.91 3.39 -4.53
N ALA A 137 11.02 4.37 -4.29
CA ALA A 137 9.66 4.37 -4.82
C ALA A 137 9.62 4.29 -6.35
N ASP A 138 10.54 4.98 -7.05
CA ASP A 138 10.57 5.01 -8.52
C ASP A 138 10.82 3.62 -9.11
N VAL A 139 11.70 2.85 -8.48
CA VAL A 139 12.04 1.49 -8.95
C VAL A 139 11.00 0.48 -8.51
N LEU A 140 10.54 0.52 -7.23
CA LEU A 140 9.55 -0.42 -6.71
C LEU A 140 8.22 -0.38 -7.48
N ALA A 141 7.82 0.80 -7.97
CA ALA A 141 6.60 0.94 -8.77
C ALA A 141 6.59 0.03 -10.01
N ARG A 142 7.74 -0.48 -10.48
CA ARG A 142 7.88 -1.37 -11.64
C ARG A 142 8.17 -2.83 -11.29
N VAL A 143 8.47 -3.10 -10.03
CA VAL A 143 8.69 -4.49 -9.58
C VAL A 143 7.37 -5.25 -9.61
N PRO A 144 7.29 -6.45 -10.22
CA PRO A 144 6.07 -7.24 -10.22
C PRO A 144 5.51 -7.50 -8.84
N GLY A 145 4.18 -7.43 -8.69
CA GLY A 145 3.49 -7.60 -7.41
C GLY A 145 3.42 -6.35 -6.54
N PHE A 146 4.30 -5.35 -6.75
CA PHE A 146 4.27 -4.11 -5.98
C PHE A 146 3.31 -3.09 -6.60
N ASP A 147 2.60 -2.37 -5.75
CA ASP A 147 1.92 -1.11 -6.08
C ASP A 147 2.41 -0.03 -5.11
N VAL A 148 2.91 1.08 -5.66
CA VAL A 148 3.48 2.17 -4.87
C VAL A 148 2.71 3.45 -5.14
N ASN A 149 2.12 3.99 -4.10
CA ASN A 149 1.45 5.27 -4.17
C ASN A 149 2.47 6.40 -4.32
N LYS A 150 2.45 7.07 -5.46
CA LYS A 150 3.40 8.14 -5.79
C LYS A 150 3.27 9.39 -4.91
N GLU A 151 2.13 9.60 -4.25
CA GLU A 151 1.92 10.76 -3.38
C GLU A 151 2.54 10.57 -1.99
N ASN A 152 2.22 9.45 -1.31
CA ASN A 152 2.64 9.23 0.08
C ASN A 152 3.73 8.17 0.27
N GLY A 153 4.09 7.43 -0.79
CA GLY A 153 5.11 6.37 -0.72
C GLY A 153 4.61 5.06 -0.11
N GLU A 154 3.29 4.90 0.06
CA GLU A 154 2.68 3.65 0.52
C GLU A 154 2.98 2.51 -0.43
N ILE A 155 3.29 1.34 0.13
CA ILE A 155 3.60 0.13 -0.61
C ILE A 155 2.52 -0.92 -0.34
N GLN A 156 1.97 -1.47 -1.42
CA GLN A 156 1.16 -2.68 -1.40
C GLN A 156 1.90 -3.78 -2.16
N TYR A 157 1.79 -5.01 -1.68
CA TYR A 157 2.29 -6.18 -2.37
C TYR A 157 1.14 -7.16 -2.64
N GLU A 158 0.95 -7.53 -3.91
CA GLU A 158 -0.18 -8.37 -4.37
C GLU A 158 -1.55 -7.86 -3.88
N GLY A 159 -1.73 -6.51 -3.85
CA GLY A 159 -2.97 -5.85 -3.45
C GLY A 159 -3.23 -5.80 -1.95
N LYS A 160 -2.26 -6.20 -1.11
CA LYS A 160 -2.30 -6.01 0.36
C LYS A 160 -1.28 -4.96 0.78
N SER A 161 -1.65 -4.08 1.73
CA SER A 161 -0.68 -3.23 2.41
C SER A 161 0.33 -4.09 3.16
N ILE A 162 1.57 -3.66 3.20
CA ILE A 162 2.62 -4.36 3.96
C ILE A 162 2.38 -4.19 5.47
N SER A 163 2.79 -5.17 6.28
CA SER A 163 2.71 -5.07 7.74
C SER A 163 3.90 -4.34 8.36
N ASN A 164 5.09 -4.49 7.79
CA ASN A 164 6.33 -3.91 8.31
C ASN A 164 7.25 -3.47 7.16
N PHE A 165 8.00 -2.40 7.43
CA PHE A 165 9.06 -1.89 6.55
C PHE A 165 10.39 -1.87 7.29
N TYR A 166 11.31 -2.71 6.86
CA TYR A 166 12.63 -2.84 7.45
C TYR A 166 13.71 -2.26 6.54
N ILE A 167 14.77 -1.73 7.15
CA ILE A 167 16.03 -1.42 6.49
C ILE A 167 17.11 -2.19 7.22
N GLU A 168 17.80 -3.12 6.52
CA GLU A 168 18.78 -4.03 7.12
C GLU A 168 18.23 -4.79 8.34
N GLY A 169 16.96 -5.20 8.29
CA GLY A 169 16.28 -5.96 9.33
C GLY A 169 15.82 -5.15 10.54
N MET A 170 15.93 -3.82 10.53
CA MET A 170 15.50 -2.94 11.61
C MET A 170 14.32 -2.06 11.18
N ASN A 171 13.29 -1.93 12.02
CA ASN A 171 12.07 -1.15 11.76
C ASN A 171 12.24 0.30 12.26
N LEU A 172 13.08 1.07 11.56
CA LEU A 172 13.39 2.47 11.92
C LEU A 172 12.17 3.40 11.78
N MET A 173 11.41 3.25 10.70
CA MET A 173 10.35 4.20 10.33
C MET A 173 8.98 3.86 10.94
N GLY A 174 8.82 2.63 11.48
CA GLY A 174 7.50 2.17 11.92
C GLY A 174 6.44 2.32 10.82
N GLY A 175 5.28 2.84 11.16
CA GLY A 175 4.19 3.08 10.22
C GLY A 175 4.38 4.27 9.28
N LYS A 176 5.41 5.12 9.46
CA LYS A 176 5.63 6.35 8.66
C LYS A 176 6.76 6.19 7.62
N TYR A 177 6.84 5.04 6.96
CA TYR A 177 7.93 4.72 6.03
C TYR A 177 7.87 5.46 4.68
N GLY A 178 6.80 6.23 4.39
CA GLY A 178 6.65 6.99 3.15
C GLY A 178 7.83 7.95 2.89
N LEU A 179 8.31 8.65 3.93
CA LEU A 179 9.50 9.52 3.83
C LEU A 179 10.74 8.74 3.37
N ALA A 180 10.98 7.52 3.91
CA ALA A 180 12.10 6.68 3.49
C ALA A 180 11.93 6.20 2.05
N THR A 181 10.76 5.70 1.68
CA THR A 181 10.47 5.20 0.33
C THR A 181 10.71 6.28 -0.73
N LYS A 182 10.30 7.53 -0.42
CA LYS A 182 10.39 8.69 -1.32
C LYS A 182 11.73 9.44 -1.27
N SER A 183 12.62 9.10 -0.35
CA SER A 183 13.89 9.82 -0.19
C SER A 183 15.13 8.94 -0.31
N LEU A 184 15.02 7.63 -0.05
CA LEU A 184 16.14 6.70 -0.09
C LEU A 184 16.69 6.57 -1.52
N PRO A 185 17.99 6.91 -1.76
CA PRO A 185 18.57 6.81 -3.09
C PRO A 185 18.56 5.37 -3.60
N GLN A 186 17.98 5.14 -4.77
CA GLN A 186 17.88 3.80 -5.35
C GLN A 186 19.26 3.20 -5.69
N ASP A 187 20.28 4.04 -5.90
CA ASP A 187 21.65 3.61 -6.19
C ASP A 187 22.32 2.92 -4.99
N ASP A 188 21.88 3.19 -3.77
CA ASP A 188 22.39 2.61 -2.54
C ASP A 188 21.71 1.28 -2.17
N VAL A 189 20.59 0.93 -2.82
CA VAL A 189 19.84 -0.31 -2.57
C VAL A 189 20.38 -1.44 -3.44
N ALA A 190 20.57 -2.62 -2.85
CA ALA A 190 20.99 -3.85 -3.54
C ALA A 190 19.77 -4.71 -3.92
N THR A 191 18.97 -5.12 -2.92
CA THR A 191 17.82 -6.00 -3.12
C THR A 191 16.65 -5.56 -2.23
N VAL A 192 15.46 -5.93 -2.66
CA VAL A 192 14.25 -5.82 -1.84
C VAL A 192 13.74 -7.23 -1.56
N GLU A 193 13.57 -7.53 -0.29
CA GLU A 193 13.07 -8.82 0.21
C GLU A 193 11.60 -8.65 0.60
N VAL A 194 10.73 -9.49 0.04
CA VAL A 194 9.34 -9.63 0.49
C VAL A 194 9.26 -10.88 1.33
N MET A 195 8.96 -10.73 2.59
CA MET A 195 8.77 -11.81 3.55
C MET A 195 7.26 -12.08 3.63
N LYS A 196 6.79 -13.18 3.03
CA LYS A 196 5.40 -13.65 3.12
C LYS A 196 5.16 -14.28 4.48
N HIS A 197 3.93 -14.21 4.97
CA HIS A 197 3.54 -14.78 6.27
C HIS A 197 4.42 -14.27 7.42
N HIS A 198 4.82 -13.01 7.36
CA HIS A 198 5.80 -12.45 8.28
C HIS A 198 5.25 -12.25 9.68
N GLN A 199 5.82 -12.94 10.67
CA GLN A 199 5.55 -12.71 12.09
C GLN A 199 6.68 -11.84 12.68
N PRO A 200 6.44 -10.55 13.01
CA PRO A 200 7.46 -9.67 13.56
C PRO A 200 7.84 -9.99 15.01
N ILE A 201 6.97 -10.66 15.74
CA ILE A 201 7.15 -10.98 17.18
C ILE A 201 7.55 -12.44 17.31
N ARG A 202 8.82 -12.70 17.66
CA ARG A 202 9.42 -14.05 17.68
C ARG A 202 8.67 -15.04 18.57
N VAL A 203 8.15 -14.58 19.72
CA VAL A 203 7.43 -15.43 20.66
C VAL A 203 6.11 -15.97 20.08
N LEU A 204 5.59 -15.34 19.01
CA LEU A 204 4.34 -15.73 18.32
C LEU A 204 4.53 -16.73 17.18
N ASP A 205 5.76 -17.01 16.74
CA ASP A 205 6.03 -17.87 15.56
C ASP A 205 5.34 -19.25 15.63
N ASP A 206 5.21 -19.83 16.84
CA ASP A 206 4.58 -21.15 17.02
C ASP A 206 3.06 -21.08 17.25
N PHE A 207 2.48 -19.89 17.49
CA PHE A 207 1.11 -19.74 17.98
C PHE A 207 0.18 -19.02 17.01
N THR A 208 0.71 -18.22 16.13
CA THR A 208 -0.12 -17.39 15.24
C THR A 208 0.40 -17.49 13.80
N TYR A 209 -0.45 -17.93 12.90
CA TYR A 209 -0.21 -17.78 11.48
C TYR A 209 -0.64 -16.38 11.04
N THR A 210 0.18 -15.73 10.25
CA THR A 210 -0.16 -14.44 9.62
C THR A 210 -0.10 -14.54 8.10
N ASP A 211 -1.04 -13.91 7.41
CA ASP A 211 -1.03 -13.77 5.94
C ASP A 211 -0.44 -12.40 5.53
N ASP A 212 0.31 -11.78 6.44
CA ASP A 212 0.91 -10.47 6.23
C ASP A 212 2.23 -10.55 5.47
N ASN A 213 2.48 -9.54 4.64
CA ASN A 213 3.73 -9.37 3.93
C ASN A 213 4.53 -8.25 4.56
N ALA A 214 5.81 -8.48 4.83
CA ALA A 214 6.74 -7.43 5.22
C ALA A 214 7.82 -7.23 4.16
N ILE A 215 8.40 -6.03 4.14
CA ILE A 215 9.46 -5.66 3.21
C ILE A 215 10.74 -5.36 3.97
N ASN A 216 11.86 -5.88 3.49
CA ASN A 216 13.17 -5.56 3.99
C ASN A 216 14.08 -5.05 2.87
N ILE A 217 14.62 -3.85 3.06
CA ILE A 217 15.53 -3.21 2.13
C ILE A 217 16.96 -3.58 2.49
N ARG A 218 17.65 -4.27 1.58
CA ARG A 218 19.08 -4.58 1.70
C ARG A 218 19.91 -3.55 0.96
N MET A 219 20.83 -2.92 1.69
CA MET A 219 21.69 -1.89 1.15
C MET A 219 22.98 -2.49 0.59
N LYS A 220 23.58 -1.82 -0.39
CA LYS A 220 24.92 -2.15 -0.88
C LYS A 220 25.96 -1.97 0.22
N GLN A 221 27.02 -2.77 0.20
CA GLN A 221 28.08 -2.70 1.23
C GLN A 221 28.72 -1.31 1.33
N GLY A 222 29.02 -0.68 0.18
CA GLY A 222 29.58 0.67 0.15
C GLY A 222 28.65 1.74 0.76
N ALA A 223 27.34 1.56 0.65
CA ALA A 223 26.35 2.46 1.24
C ALA A 223 26.33 2.37 2.78
N LYS A 224 26.52 1.17 3.34
CA LYS A 224 26.56 0.97 4.81
C LYS A 224 27.76 1.64 5.49
N ALA A 225 28.84 1.82 4.77
CA ALA A 225 30.09 2.36 5.31
C ALA A 225 30.08 3.89 5.48
N ARG A 226 29.17 4.61 4.82
CA ARG A 226 29.14 6.08 4.75
C ARG A 226 27.79 6.67 5.18
N TRP A 227 27.75 7.99 5.32
CA TRP A 227 26.50 8.71 5.29
C TRP A 227 25.92 8.65 3.86
N MET A 228 24.70 8.16 3.73
CA MET A 228 23.94 8.25 2.50
C MET A 228 23.22 9.58 2.49
N THR A 229 23.54 10.45 1.54
CA THR A 229 22.92 11.77 1.42
C THR A 229 22.37 11.96 0.02
N SER A 230 21.32 12.75 -0.11
CA SER A 230 20.86 13.27 -1.38
C SER A 230 20.38 14.69 -1.21
N TYR A 231 20.64 15.50 -2.22
CA TYR A 231 20.25 16.91 -2.24
C TYR A 231 19.54 17.20 -3.55
N SER A 232 18.38 17.83 -3.47
CA SER A 232 17.71 18.36 -4.65
C SER A 232 17.24 19.78 -4.38
N GLY A 233 17.35 20.64 -5.36
CA GLY A 233 16.88 22.01 -5.30
C GLY A 233 16.33 22.45 -6.64
N GLY A 234 15.40 23.40 -6.64
CA GLY A 234 14.88 23.95 -7.87
C GLY A 234 14.30 25.34 -7.64
N ILE A 235 14.41 26.17 -8.66
CA ILE A 235 13.81 27.49 -8.73
C ILE A 235 13.02 27.61 -10.02
N GLY A 236 11.96 28.40 -10.01
CA GLY A 236 11.12 28.56 -11.19
C GLY A 236 10.25 29.79 -11.16
N LEU A 237 9.52 29.94 -12.25
CA LEU A 237 8.65 31.07 -12.48
C LEU A 237 7.24 30.59 -12.85
N LYS A 238 6.23 31.31 -12.38
CA LYS A 238 4.83 31.23 -12.80
C LYS A 238 4.35 32.63 -13.16
N SER A 239 3.15 32.75 -13.71
CA SER A 239 2.59 34.04 -14.15
C SER A 239 2.65 35.13 -13.05
N HIS A 240 2.52 34.76 -11.78
CA HIS A 240 2.62 35.68 -10.65
C HIS A 240 3.41 35.02 -9.52
N GLY A 241 4.73 35.27 -9.45
CA GLY A 241 5.61 34.88 -8.37
C GLY A 241 6.58 33.73 -8.70
N GLY A 242 7.53 33.56 -7.79
CA GLY A 242 8.56 32.52 -7.88
C GLY A 242 8.12 31.16 -7.38
N LEU A 243 8.78 30.15 -7.90
CA LEU A 243 8.65 28.76 -7.48
C LEU A 243 9.94 28.30 -6.82
N TRP A 244 9.82 27.42 -5.83
CA TRP A 244 10.96 26.74 -5.22
C TRP A 244 10.60 25.29 -4.82
N ASN A 245 11.61 24.45 -4.85
CA ASN A 245 11.60 23.10 -4.27
C ASN A 245 12.99 22.83 -3.70
N TYR A 246 13.06 22.32 -2.46
CA TYR A 246 14.31 21.90 -1.86
C TYR A 246 14.08 20.66 -1.01
N GLU A 247 14.93 19.64 -1.19
CA GLU A 247 14.90 18.41 -0.42
C GLU A 247 16.31 17.99 -0.04
N THR A 248 16.51 17.65 1.21
CA THR A 248 17.72 17.00 1.71
C THR A 248 17.37 15.78 2.52
N PHE A 249 18.14 14.74 2.32
CA PHE A 249 18.02 13.47 3.01
C PHE A 249 19.41 13.04 3.48
N ALA A 250 19.52 12.59 4.71
CA ALA A 250 20.73 12.00 5.27
C ALA A 250 20.37 10.76 6.08
N MET A 251 21.07 9.67 5.83
CA MET A 251 20.87 8.41 6.54
C MET A 251 22.21 7.81 6.95
N ARG A 252 22.29 7.29 8.18
CA ARG A 252 23.44 6.53 8.68
C ARG A 252 22.98 5.17 9.16
N LEU A 253 23.66 4.14 8.71
CA LEU A 253 23.45 2.75 9.12
C LEU A 253 24.69 2.24 9.85
N LYS A 254 24.50 1.82 11.10
CA LYS A 254 25.46 1.04 11.87
C LYS A 254 24.73 -0.20 12.42
N PRO A 255 25.41 -1.28 12.78
CA PRO A 255 24.76 -2.50 13.31
C PRO A 255 23.88 -2.26 14.55
N SER A 256 24.25 -1.30 15.41
CA SER A 256 23.50 -0.94 16.62
C SER A 256 22.73 0.37 16.53
N PHE A 257 22.95 1.18 15.48
CA PHE A 257 22.34 2.51 15.37
C PHE A 257 21.94 2.85 13.93
N GLN A 258 20.71 3.26 13.75
CA GLN A 258 20.23 3.80 12.48
C GLN A 258 19.60 5.17 12.70
N THR A 259 19.82 6.09 11.77
CA THR A 259 19.15 7.39 11.79
C THR A 259 18.85 7.89 10.38
N ILE A 260 17.71 8.56 10.25
CA ILE A 260 17.29 9.30 9.06
C ILE A 260 16.94 10.72 9.47
N LEU A 261 17.53 11.69 8.78
CA LEU A 261 17.18 13.10 8.85
C LEU A 261 16.69 13.55 7.49
N THR A 262 15.55 14.22 7.45
CA THR A 262 14.94 14.72 6.20
C THR A 262 14.44 16.14 6.41
N TYR A 263 14.77 17.03 5.47
CA TYR A 263 14.13 18.34 5.34
C TYR A 263 13.64 18.52 3.89
N LYS A 264 12.38 18.88 3.74
CA LYS A 264 11.74 19.15 2.44
C LYS A 264 10.93 20.43 2.51
N THR A 265 10.99 21.21 1.45
CA THR A 265 10.13 22.39 1.29
C THR A 265 9.78 22.64 -0.17
N ASN A 266 8.58 23.08 -0.45
CA ASN A 266 8.18 23.46 -1.80
C ASN A 266 6.91 24.32 -1.84
N ASN A 267 6.74 25.00 -3.02
CA ASN A 267 5.49 25.66 -3.42
C ASN A 267 5.04 25.27 -4.84
N ILE A 268 5.48 24.10 -5.32
CA ILE A 268 5.28 23.62 -6.70
C ILE A 268 4.09 22.66 -6.85
N GLY A 269 3.19 22.59 -5.88
CA GLY A 269 2.06 21.66 -5.90
C GLY A 269 2.40 20.22 -5.48
N LYS A 270 3.65 19.94 -5.06
CA LYS A 270 4.06 18.64 -4.54
C LYS A 270 3.59 18.49 -3.08
N ASN A 271 2.71 17.52 -2.81
CA ASN A 271 2.17 17.29 -1.47
C ASN A 271 3.11 16.44 -0.61
N ILE A 272 4.20 17.08 -0.11
CA ILE A 272 5.19 16.41 0.75
C ILE A 272 4.65 16.08 2.16
N ARG A 273 3.58 16.74 2.62
CA ARG A 273 2.92 16.43 3.89
C ARG A 273 2.44 14.98 3.91
N ARG A 274 1.88 14.47 2.81
CA ARG A 274 1.41 13.09 2.72
C ARG A 274 2.52 12.03 2.83
N GLU A 275 3.77 12.38 2.62
CA GLU A 275 4.89 11.48 2.87
C GLU A 275 5.09 11.18 4.36
N THR A 276 4.48 12.00 5.26
CA THR A 276 4.49 11.81 6.71
C THR A 276 3.27 11.07 7.26
N ASP A 277 2.32 10.69 6.37
CA ASP A 277 1.13 9.94 6.75
C ASP A 277 1.53 8.63 7.45
N LYS A 278 0.74 8.25 8.44
CA LYS A 278 0.87 6.95 9.09
C LYS A 278 0.22 5.88 8.20
N LEU A 279 1.04 5.09 7.56
CA LEU A 279 0.64 4.08 6.58
C LEU A 279 0.33 2.71 7.22
N LEU A 280 0.78 2.49 8.46
CA LEU A 280 0.55 1.26 9.22
C LEU A 280 0.06 1.63 10.63
N SER A 281 -1.09 1.08 11.03
CA SER A 281 -1.72 1.38 12.34
C SER A 281 -2.46 0.17 12.94
N PHE A 282 -2.00 -1.04 12.67
CA PHE A 282 -2.75 -2.27 12.99
C PHE A 282 -2.98 -2.54 14.49
N ASP A 283 -2.25 -1.88 15.39
CA ASP A 283 -2.24 -2.24 16.81
C ASP A 283 -2.41 -1.05 17.75
N GLU A 284 -3.17 -0.03 17.33
CA GLU A 284 -3.40 1.18 18.12
C GLU A 284 -4.87 1.54 18.20
N LEU A 285 -5.27 2.07 19.36
CA LEU A 285 -6.57 2.72 19.47
C LEU A 285 -6.65 3.93 18.54
N GLN A 286 -7.80 4.11 17.91
CA GLN A 286 -8.09 5.25 17.07
C GLN A 286 -9.15 6.12 17.74
N SER A 287 -8.95 7.43 17.71
CA SER A 287 -9.98 8.34 18.19
C SER A 287 -11.24 8.25 17.31
N PRO A 288 -12.42 8.08 17.88
CA PRO A 288 -13.68 8.13 17.16
C PRO A 288 -14.08 9.56 16.79
N LEU A 289 -13.40 10.57 17.34
CA LEU A 289 -13.76 11.96 17.11
C LEU A 289 -13.52 12.35 15.65
N THR A 290 -14.49 13.03 15.04
CA THR A 290 -14.41 13.59 13.70
C THR A 290 -14.14 15.08 13.73
N ALA A 291 -13.73 15.68 12.61
CA ALA A 291 -13.57 17.13 12.47
C ALA A 291 -14.95 17.77 12.29
N MET A 292 -15.63 18.14 13.39
CA MET A 292 -16.99 18.68 13.34
C MET A 292 -17.10 20.06 12.70
N LEU A 293 -16.07 20.89 12.83
CA LEU A 293 -16.08 22.29 12.37
C LEU A 293 -15.16 22.56 11.16
N ALA A 294 -14.67 21.51 10.47
CA ALA A 294 -13.78 21.68 9.32
C ALA A 294 -14.50 22.38 8.15
N LEU A 295 -13.90 23.44 7.62
CA LEU A 295 -14.46 24.15 6.47
C LEU A 295 -14.33 23.31 5.19
N PRO A 296 -15.34 23.37 4.27
CA PRO A 296 -15.35 22.54 3.06
C PRO A 296 -14.27 23.01 2.07
N SER A 297 -13.17 22.27 2.00
CA SER A 297 -12.10 22.51 1.03
C SER A 297 -12.44 21.91 -0.33
N PRO A 298 -12.23 22.63 -1.46
CA PRO A 298 -12.32 22.04 -2.79
C PRO A 298 -11.37 20.85 -2.96
N SER A 299 -11.88 19.70 -3.39
CA SER A 299 -11.09 18.47 -3.56
C SER A 299 -11.39 17.79 -4.89
N PRO A 300 -10.78 18.24 -6.00
CA PRO A 300 -11.03 17.68 -7.32
C PRO A 300 -10.39 16.30 -7.51
N LEU A 301 -10.94 15.51 -8.43
CA LEU A 301 -10.39 14.23 -8.91
C LEU A 301 -9.19 14.44 -9.87
N LEU A 302 -8.40 15.45 -9.66
CA LEU A 302 -7.24 15.84 -10.45
C LEU A 302 -5.96 15.42 -9.73
N LEU A 303 -4.85 15.24 -10.46
CA LEU A 303 -3.53 15.13 -9.82
C LEU A 303 -3.31 16.37 -8.94
N LYS A 304 -3.00 16.14 -7.66
CA LYS A 304 -2.83 17.26 -6.70
C LYS A 304 -1.76 18.25 -7.12
N GLY A 305 -0.72 17.81 -7.84
CA GLY A 305 0.28 18.71 -8.40
C GLY A 305 -0.27 19.83 -9.27
N ARG A 306 -1.44 19.67 -9.89
CA ARG A 306 -2.09 20.73 -10.68
C ARG A 306 -3.04 21.60 -9.87
N SER A 307 -3.67 21.09 -8.83
CA SER A 307 -4.70 21.79 -8.04
C SER A 307 -4.21 22.29 -6.69
N LEU A 308 -3.01 21.92 -6.25
CA LEU A 308 -2.49 22.26 -4.94
C LEU A 308 -1.65 23.55 -5.01
N PHE A 309 -2.12 24.63 -4.38
CA PHE A 309 -1.38 25.86 -4.19
C PHE A 309 -0.82 25.90 -2.77
N ASN A 310 0.31 25.20 -2.57
CA ASN A 310 0.90 25.01 -1.26
C ASN A 310 2.12 25.89 -0.99
N ARG A 311 2.47 26.01 0.31
CA ARG A 311 3.80 26.32 0.82
C ARG A 311 4.03 25.39 1.99
N THR A 312 4.89 24.38 1.81
CA THR A 312 5.02 23.31 2.77
C THR A 312 6.46 23.16 3.21
N HIS A 313 6.68 23.00 4.51
CA HIS A 313 7.96 22.62 5.10
C HIS A 313 7.76 21.37 5.94
N VAL A 314 8.64 20.40 5.78
CA VAL A 314 8.66 19.12 6.53
C VAL A 314 10.06 18.92 7.07
N VAL A 315 10.17 18.73 8.38
CA VAL A 315 11.40 18.28 9.07
C VAL A 315 11.10 16.97 9.76
N SER A 316 11.94 15.95 9.56
CA SER A 316 11.76 14.65 10.23
C SER A 316 13.09 14.09 10.69
N LEU A 317 13.14 13.66 11.95
CA LEU A 317 14.22 12.93 12.57
C LEU A 317 13.69 11.58 13.05
N ASN A 318 14.34 10.50 12.61
CA ASN A 318 14.04 9.15 13.06
C ASN A 318 15.37 8.50 13.50
N ALA A 319 15.42 7.94 14.69
CA ALA A 319 16.57 7.29 15.24
C ALA A 319 16.17 5.98 15.91
N LEU A 320 16.96 4.93 15.69
CA LEU A 320 16.80 3.63 16.31
C LEU A 320 18.15 3.21 16.89
N GLN A 321 18.19 2.96 18.19
CA GLN A 321 19.33 2.43 18.91
C GLN A 321 19.03 1.01 19.38
N ARG A 322 19.79 0.04 18.93
CA ARG A 322 19.81 -1.31 19.51
C ARG A 322 20.67 -1.29 20.78
N ILE A 323 20.10 -1.73 21.89
CA ILE A 323 20.76 -1.83 23.20
C ILE A 323 21.50 -3.15 23.28
N ASP A 324 20.82 -4.25 22.92
CA ASP A 324 21.36 -5.60 22.84
C ASP A 324 20.76 -6.37 21.65
N GLU A 325 20.93 -7.70 21.55
CA GLU A 325 20.42 -8.51 20.45
C GLU A 325 18.89 -8.51 20.32
N ASN A 326 18.18 -8.29 21.42
CA ASN A 326 16.73 -8.35 21.50
C ASN A 326 16.08 -7.00 21.78
N SER A 327 16.81 -6.04 22.35
CA SER A 327 16.27 -4.78 22.85
C SER A 327 16.67 -3.59 21.99
N GLN A 328 15.71 -2.71 21.74
CA GLN A 328 15.92 -1.48 20.97
C GLN A 328 15.02 -0.33 21.44
N VAL A 329 15.51 0.89 21.24
CA VAL A 329 14.74 2.12 21.41
C VAL A 329 14.61 2.82 20.06
N ASN A 330 13.42 3.27 19.74
CA ASN A 330 13.12 4.04 18.53
C ASN A 330 12.51 5.40 18.90
N VAL A 331 13.07 6.47 18.37
CA VAL A 331 12.57 7.85 18.54
C VAL A 331 12.24 8.42 17.17
N GLN A 332 11.06 9.04 17.03
CA GLN A 332 10.60 9.69 15.80
C GLN A 332 10.06 11.08 16.16
N ILE A 333 10.48 12.10 15.43
CA ILE A 333 9.95 13.46 15.55
C ILE A 333 9.75 13.98 14.14
N THR A 334 8.54 14.49 13.85
CA THR A 334 8.22 15.09 12.54
C THR A 334 7.44 16.37 12.78
N PHE A 335 7.91 17.44 12.18
CA PHE A 335 7.22 18.74 12.18
C PHE A 335 6.85 19.12 10.74
N VAL A 336 5.62 19.55 10.56
CA VAL A 336 5.08 20.02 9.27
C VAL A 336 4.50 21.41 9.47
N ASN A 337 4.97 22.38 8.68
CA ASN A 337 4.31 23.66 8.51
C ASN A 337 3.75 23.72 7.09
N ASP A 338 2.45 23.91 6.97
CA ASP A 338 1.73 23.83 5.70
C ASP A 338 0.77 25.01 5.51
N ARG A 339 0.72 25.51 4.28
CA ARG A 339 -0.25 26.49 3.84
C ARG A 339 -0.80 26.05 2.50
N ASN A 340 -2.12 25.95 2.41
CA ASN A 340 -2.84 25.52 1.20
C ASN A 340 -3.89 26.55 0.82
N GLU A 341 -4.00 26.84 -0.48
CA GLU A 341 -5.00 27.73 -1.04
C GLU A 341 -5.80 26.98 -2.11
N ALA A 342 -7.09 27.28 -2.21
CA ALA A 342 -7.94 26.74 -3.28
C ALA A 342 -9.06 27.72 -3.61
N THR A 343 -9.40 27.80 -4.90
CA THR A 343 -10.53 28.59 -5.39
C THR A 343 -11.41 27.71 -6.27
N SER A 344 -12.72 27.76 -6.07
CA SER A 344 -13.68 27.04 -6.91
C SER A 344 -14.95 27.85 -7.12
N LEU A 345 -15.57 27.66 -8.29
CA LEU A 345 -16.95 28.05 -8.57
C LEU A 345 -17.79 26.79 -8.52
N ARG A 346 -18.83 26.75 -7.71
CA ARG A 346 -19.73 25.62 -7.57
C ARG A 346 -21.17 26.02 -7.85
N HIS A 347 -21.80 25.27 -8.71
CA HIS A 347 -23.23 25.31 -8.99
C HIS A 347 -23.86 24.03 -8.44
N SER A 348 -24.87 24.13 -7.58
CA SER A 348 -25.49 23.00 -6.89
C SER A 348 -26.99 23.03 -7.03
N ASP A 349 -27.59 21.93 -7.47
CA ASP A 349 -29.03 21.70 -7.53
C ASP A 349 -29.44 20.78 -6.37
N PHE A 350 -30.21 21.31 -5.43
CA PHE A 350 -30.76 20.55 -4.30
C PHE A 350 -32.17 20.08 -4.66
N TYR A 351 -32.41 18.79 -4.51
CA TYR A 351 -33.72 18.15 -4.74
C TYR A 351 -34.52 18.20 -3.44
N THR A 352 -35.63 18.95 -3.48
CA THR A 352 -36.54 19.09 -2.34
C THR A 352 -37.96 18.68 -2.76
N ASN A 353 -38.83 18.42 -1.79
CA ASN A 353 -40.24 18.10 -2.04
C ASN A 353 -41.01 19.25 -2.76
N SER A 354 -40.51 20.48 -2.61
CA SER A 354 -41.10 21.68 -3.27
C SER A 354 -40.47 22.00 -4.63
N GLY A 355 -39.52 21.18 -5.10
CA GLY A 355 -38.82 21.37 -6.36
C GLY A 355 -37.31 21.45 -6.23
N ILE A 356 -36.63 21.99 -7.25
CA ILE A 356 -35.18 22.12 -7.28
C ILE A 356 -34.79 23.51 -6.80
N LYS A 357 -33.90 23.58 -5.79
CA LYS A 357 -33.27 24.83 -5.32
C LYS A 357 -31.84 24.89 -5.84
N THR A 358 -31.52 25.87 -6.65
CA THR A 358 -30.19 26.08 -7.22
C THR A 358 -29.40 27.12 -6.42
N ILE A 359 -28.14 26.80 -6.13
CA ILE A 359 -27.19 27.68 -5.42
C ILE A 359 -25.88 27.75 -6.22
N GLU A 360 -25.41 28.96 -6.48
CA GLU A 360 -24.13 29.19 -7.14
C GLU A 360 -23.21 30.02 -6.25
N ASN A 361 -22.04 29.48 -5.93
CA ASN A 361 -21.09 30.10 -5.01
C ASN A 361 -19.66 29.99 -5.52
N ARG A 362 -18.92 31.09 -5.40
CA ARG A 362 -17.46 31.11 -5.56
C ARG A 362 -16.80 31.02 -4.19
N LYS A 363 -15.99 30.00 -3.98
CA LYS A 363 -15.30 29.72 -2.72
C LYS A 363 -13.81 30.02 -2.86
N GLN A 364 -13.27 30.82 -1.94
CA GLN A 364 -11.83 31.06 -1.77
C GLN A 364 -11.42 30.52 -0.41
N TYR A 365 -10.65 29.45 -0.42
CA TYR A 365 -10.24 28.71 0.76
C TYR A 365 -8.75 28.91 1.03
N LEU A 366 -8.39 29.10 2.30
CA LEU A 366 -7.03 29.17 2.82
C LEU A 366 -6.94 28.31 4.08
N GLU A 367 -5.95 27.44 4.15
CA GLU A 367 -5.60 26.66 5.33
C GLU A 367 -4.15 26.94 5.73
N LYS A 368 -3.90 27.06 7.04
CA LYS A 368 -2.57 27.08 7.64
C LYS A 368 -2.53 26.09 8.77
N SER A 369 -1.62 25.12 8.71
CA SER A 369 -1.42 24.16 9.77
C SER A 369 0.04 24.07 10.22
N ASN A 370 0.21 23.79 11.51
CA ASN A 370 1.46 23.31 12.09
C ASN A 370 1.15 22.00 12.76
N ASP A 371 1.85 20.94 12.36
CA ASP A 371 1.64 19.62 12.90
C ASP A 371 2.95 19.09 13.50
N LEU A 372 2.89 18.59 14.72
CA LEU A 372 4.00 17.97 15.42
C LEU A 372 3.62 16.54 15.78
N PHE A 373 4.39 15.59 15.27
CA PHE A 373 4.34 14.21 15.71
C PHE A 373 5.61 13.85 16.48
N ALA A 374 5.45 13.22 17.64
CA ALA A 374 6.55 12.69 18.44
C ALA A 374 6.22 11.28 18.91
N LYS A 375 7.20 10.37 18.86
CA LYS A 375 7.07 9.00 19.33
C LYS A 375 8.35 8.50 19.94
N ILE A 376 8.22 7.77 21.06
CA ILE A 376 9.27 6.95 21.66
C ILE A 376 8.72 5.53 21.80
N LYS A 377 9.50 4.53 21.39
CA LYS A 377 9.17 3.12 21.54
C LYS A 377 10.35 2.36 22.09
N TYR A 378 10.14 1.65 23.18
CA TYR A 378 11.03 0.58 23.66
C TYR A 378 10.47 -0.77 23.20
N GLU A 379 11.34 -1.67 22.78
CA GLU A 379 10.96 -3.03 22.36
C GLU A 379 12.06 -4.01 22.75
N ASN A 380 11.65 -5.10 23.40
CA ASN A 380 12.47 -6.30 23.62
C ASN A 380 11.78 -7.48 22.96
N ASN A 381 12.40 -8.11 21.96
CA ASN A 381 11.83 -9.16 21.13
C ASN A 381 12.71 -10.43 21.17
N ALA A 382 12.55 -11.21 22.24
CA ALA A 382 13.25 -12.48 22.46
C ALA A 382 12.38 -13.68 22.06
N ASN A 383 12.97 -14.88 21.99
CA ASN A 383 12.26 -16.09 21.58
C ASN A 383 11.22 -16.58 22.61
N ASN A 384 11.38 -16.22 23.89
CA ASN A 384 10.54 -16.69 25.00
C ASN A 384 9.72 -15.57 25.66
N HIS A 385 10.00 -14.31 25.33
CA HIS A 385 9.24 -13.16 25.80
C HIS A 385 9.33 -11.98 24.82
N TYR A 386 8.31 -11.14 24.89
CA TYR A 386 8.24 -9.88 24.17
C TYR A 386 7.78 -8.78 25.11
N LEU A 387 8.37 -7.61 25.02
CA LEU A 387 7.94 -6.40 25.71
C LEU A 387 7.97 -5.22 24.73
N LYS A 388 6.85 -4.49 24.63
CA LYS A 388 6.76 -3.24 23.90
C LYS A 388 6.11 -2.19 24.78
N ASP A 389 6.68 -0.99 24.75
CA ASP A 389 6.07 0.22 25.30
C ASP A 389 6.28 1.36 24.30
N GLU A 390 5.16 1.92 23.81
CA GLU A 390 5.15 2.93 22.75
C GLU A 390 4.25 4.11 23.15
N LEU A 391 4.88 5.25 23.45
CA LEU A 391 4.20 6.53 23.67
C LEU A 391 4.30 7.40 22.43
N SER A 392 3.17 7.94 21.96
CA SER A 392 3.12 8.84 20.81
C SER A 392 2.16 9.99 21.02
N GLY A 393 2.50 11.16 20.43
CA GLY A 393 1.66 12.35 20.43
C GLY A 393 1.54 12.94 19.03
N ASP A 394 0.32 13.28 18.64
CA ASP A 394 -0.03 14.00 17.43
C ASP A 394 -0.67 15.32 17.82
N PHE A 395 -0.02 16.45 17.51
CA PHE A 395 -0.47 17.79 17.84
C PHE A 395 -0.63 18.59 16.55
N SER A 396 -1.81 19.13 16.32
CA SER A 396 -2.13 19.93 15.14
C SER A 396 -2.74 21.27 15.54
N TRP A 397 -2.20 22.36 15.02
CA TRP A 397 -2.73 23.71 15.13
C TRP A 397 -3.17 24.15 13.74
N ASN A 398 -4.46 23.99 13.44
CA ASN A 398 -5.04 24.25 12.11
C ASN A 398 -5.95 25.48 12.17
N LYS A 399 -5.72 26.41 11.25
CA LYS A 399 -6.58 27.58 11.02
C LYS A 399 -7.04 27.57 9.57
N GLN A 400 -8.33 27.76 9.36
CA GLN A 400 -8.97 27.75 8.04
C GLN A 400 -9.75 29.02 7.83
N TRP A 401 -9.76 29.54 6.61
CA TRP A 401 -10.56 30.65 6.17
C TRP A 401 -11.27 30.29 4.89
N LEU A 402 -12.54 30.67 4.80
CA LEU A 402 -13.35 30.50 3.59
C LEU A 402 -14.12 31.81 3.36
N ASN A 403 -13.86 32.41 2.19
CA ASN A 403 -14.65 33.51 1.69
C ASN A 403 -15.55 32.98 0.56
N GLU A 404 -16.86 33.07 0.78
CA GLU A 404 -17.86 32.59 -0.17
C GLU A 404 -18.62 33.78 -0.73
N GLN A 405 -18.70 33.88 -2.07
CA GLN A 405 -19.38 34.92 -2.83
C GLN A 405 -20.39 34.26 -3.75
N GLY A 406 -21.57 34.86 -3.95
CA GLY A 406 -22.60 34.36 -4.83
C GLY A 406 -23.98 34.53 -4.25
N THR A 407 -24.82 33.48 -4.25
CA THR A 407 -26.22 33.53 -3.80
C THR A 407 -26.35 34.03 -2.35
N HIS A 408 -25.44 33.64 -1.48
CA HIS A 408 -25.36 34.06 -0.07
C HIS A 408 -23.89 34.30 0.29
N PRO A 409 -23.42 35.59 0.12
CA PRO A 409 -22.03 35.89 0.45
C PRO A 409 -21.81 35.90 1.96
N HIS A 410 -20.71 35.22 2.42
CA HIS A 410 -20.32 35.17 3.83
C HIS A 410 -18.83 34.82 3.98
N MET A 411 -18.30 35.08 5.17
CA MET A 411 -16.93 34.72 5.53
C MET A 411 -16.93 33.76 6.71
N MET A 412 -16.12 32.74 6.62
CA MET A 412 -15.93 31.79 7.71
C MET A 412 -14.47 31.71 8.12
N MET A 413 -14.22 31.50 9.41
CA MET A 413 -12.91 31.26 9.98
C MET A 413 -13.00 30.13 11.01
N GLY A 414 -12.23 29.05 10.79
CA GLY A 414 -12.07 27.94 11.73
C GLY A 414 -10.74 28.01 12.47
N ASN A 415 -10.76 27.87 13.80
CA ASN A 415 -9.59 27.57 14.63
C ASN A 415 -9.78 26.17 15.20
N LEU A 416 -9.03 25.20 14.68
CA LEU A 416 -9.35 23.76 14.76
C LEU A 416 -8.18 22.94 15.32
N PRO A 417 -7.67 23.22 16.53
CA PRO A 417 -6.58 22.44 17.09
C PRO A 417 -7.03 21.03 17.47
N ILE A 418 -6.09 20.06 17.38
CA ILE A 418 -6.27 18.67 17.76
C ILE A 418 -5.03 18.24 18.54
N TYR A 419 -5.24 17.63 19.71
CA TYR A 419 -4.18 17.12 20.57
C TYR A 419 -4.48 15.66 20.92
N THR A 420 -3.68 14.73 20.40
CA THR A 420 -3.87 13.28 20.64
C THR A 420 -2.63 12.72 21.29
N LEU A 421 -2.79 12.02 22.41
CA LEU A 421 -1.77 11.22 23.06
C LEU A 421 -2.20 9.76 23.04
N LYS A 422 -1.27 8.87 22.76
CA LYS A 422 -1.48 7.40 22.74
C LYS A 422 -0.37 6.71 23.48
N ASP A 423 -0.74 5.71 24.23
CA ASP A 423 0.15 4.77 24.89
C ASP A 423 -0.24 3.34 24.53
N ASN A 424 0.74 2.50 24.20
CA ASN A 424 0.53 1.11 23.79
C ASN A 424 1.58 0.21 24.43
N PHE A 425 1.20 -0.41 25.54
CA PHE A 425 2.01 -1.35 26.29
C PHE A 425 1.61 -2.79 25.95
N SER A 426 2.60 -3.68 25.78
CA SER A 426 2.36 -5.11 25.55
C SER A 426 3.49 -5.94 26.15
N ILE A 427 3.13 -6.97 26.90
CA ILE A 427 4.06 -7.99 27.38
C ILE A 427 3.51 -9.38 27.01
N MET A 428 4.37 -10.23 26.46
CA MET A 428 4.05 -11.61 26.08
C MET A 428 5.08 -12.55 26.67
N LYS A 429 4.64 -13.71 27.14
CA LYS A 429 5.55 -14.74 27.68
C LYS A 429 5.12 -16.13 27.27
N LYS A 430 6.10 -16.90 26.75
CA LYS A 430 5.92 -18.28 26.30
C LYS A 430 6.32 -19.25 27.41
N TYR A 431 5.46 -20.22 27.67
CA TYR A 431 5.67 -21.33 28.62
C TYR A 431 5.41 -22.66 27.89
N GLY A 432 6.43 -23.20 27.22
CA GLY A 432 6.30 -24.38 26.37
C GLY A 432 5.29 -24.18 25.24
N LYS A 433 4.15 -24.90 25.27
CA LYS A 433 3.06 -24.80 24.29
C LYS A 433 1.99 -23.77 24.66
N ARG A 434 2.21 -22.94 25.66
CA ARG A 434 1.28 -21.92 26.15
C ARG A 434 1.89 -20.54 25.95
N LEU A 435 1.07 -19.60 25.52
CA LEU A 435 1.41 -18.18 25.41
C LEU A 435 0.45 -17.39 26.31
N ILE A 436 0.98 -16.43 27.04
CA ILE A 436 0.20 -15.46 27.83
C ILE A 436 0.63 -14.08 27.37
N THR A 437 -0.34 -13.24 27.09
CA THR A 437 -0.16 -11.84 26.69
C THR A 437 -0.96 -10.93 27.60
N LEU A 438 -0.37 -9.82 28.00
CA LEU A 438 -1.06 -8.68 28.60
C LEU A 438 -0.84 -7.49 27.68
N GLN A 439 -1.91 -6.82 27.27
CA GLN A 439 -1.87 -5.58 26.51
C GLN A 439 -2.65 -4.49 27.23
N SER A 440 -2.18 -3.24 27.11
CA SER A 440 -2.92 -2.05 27.56
C SER A 440 -2.72 -0.95 26.53
N LYS A 441 -3.81 -0.44 25.98
CA LYS A 441 -3.84 0.61 24.96
C LYS A 441 -4.65 1.78 25.49
N ASN A 442 -4.09 2.96 25.42
CA ASN A 442 -4.69 4.18 25.95
C ASN A 442 -4.69 5.26 24.89
N ILE A 443 -5.76 6.03 24.81
CA ILE A 443 -5.85 7.22 23.95
C ILE A 443 -6.51 8.35 24.69
N MET A 444 -5.96 9.54 24.54
CA MET A 444 -6.55 10.81 24.94
C MET A 444 -6.58 11.75 23.74
N ASP A 445 -7.73 12.31 23.41
CA ASP A 445 -7.93 13.22 22.28
C ASP A 445 -8.71 14.45 22.75
N VAL A 446 -8.13 15.64 22.57
CA VAL A 446 -8.70 16.92 23.00
C VAL A 446 -8.79 17.86 21.79
N ARG A 447 -9.98 18.41 21.55
CA ARG A 447 -10.31 19.28 20.41
C ARG A 447 -11.07 20.52 20.83
N PRO A 448 -10.39 21.60 21.28
CA PRO A 448 -11.00 22.89 21.54
C PRO A 448 -11.12 23.67 20.23
N GLN A 449 -12.28 23.63 19.58
CA GLN A 449 -12.50 24.15 18.23
C GLN A 449 -13.46 25.34 18.23
N GLN A 450 -13.23 26.26 17.30
CA GLN A 450 -14.09 27.44 17.10
C GLN A 450 -14.32 27.69 15.61
N LEU A 451 -15.56 28.00 15.26
CA LEU A 451 -15.98 28.43 13.92
C LEU A 451 -16.67 29.76 14.03
N TYR A 452 -16.22 30.71 13.26
CA TYR A 452 -16.83 32.03 13.08
C TYR A 452 -17.47 32.06 11.69
N VAL A 453 -18.73 32.44 11.61
CA VAL A 453 -19.49 32.63 10.35
C VAL A 453 -20.14 33.99 10.42
N ASP A 454 -19.52 34.99 9.79
CA ASP A 454 -19.89 36.39 9.92
C ASP A 454 -20.01 36.81 11.40
N SER A 455 -21.25 37.05 11.90
CA SER A 455 -21.52 37.39 13.32
C SER A 455 -21.82 36.17 14.21
N LEU A 456 -21.91 34.96 13.64
CA LEU A 456 -22.18 33.73 14.39
C LEU A 456 -20.89 33.15 14.93
N VAL A 457 -20.93 32.61 16.14
CA VAL A 457 -19.77 31.95 16.77
C VAL A 457 -20.20 30.58 17.30
N GLN A 458 -19.60 29.52 16.75
CA GLN A 458 -19.73 28.18 17.29
C GLN A 458 -18.43 27.80 18.01
N SER A 459 -18.52 27.48 19.28
CA SER A 459 -17.43 26.95 20.09
C SER A 459 -17.74 25.50 20.47
N ILE A 460 -16.78 24.58 20.25
CA ILE A 460 -16.89 23.18 20.65
C ILE A 460 -15.64 22.82 21.43
N ASN A 461 -15.84 22.12 22.54
CA ASN A 461 -14.75 21.48 23.26
C ASN A 461 -15.07 20.00 23.46
N GLN A 462 -14.23 19.13 22.89
CA GLN A 462 -14.35 17.69 22.99
C GLN A 462 -13.14 17.11 23.73
N HIS A 463 -13.41 16.25 24.71
CA HIS A 463 -12.41 15.46 25.40
C HIS A 463 -12.81 14.00 25.28
N TYR A 464 -11.96 13.20 24.72
CA TYR A 464 -12.14 11.76 24.61
C TYR A 464 -11.01 11.04 25.29
N TYR A 465 -11.35 10.07 26.13
CA TYR A 465 -10.41 9.14 26.73
C TYR A 465 -10.93 7.72 26.57
N GLU A 466 -10.05 6.81 26.20
CA GLU A 466 -10.35 5.38 26.12
C GLU A 466 -9.15 4.56 26.55
N THR A 467 -9.42 3.51 27.33
CA THR A 467 -8.46 2.47 27.69
C THR A 467 -9.00 1.11 27.27
N ASN A 468 -8.14 0.27 26.69
CA ASN A 468 -8.42 -1.12 26.43
C ASN A 468 -7.29 -1.96 27.02
N THR A 469 -7.61 -2.75 28.05
CA THR A 469 -6.64 -3.64 28.70
C THR A 469 -7.16 -5.06 28.68
N ASP A 470 -6.36 -5.98 28.15
CA ASP A 470 -6.71 -7.39 27.98
C ASP A 470 -5.58 -8.32 28.37
N VAL A 471 -6.00 -9.51 28.78
CA VAL A 471 -5.14 -10.68 28.95
C VAL A 471 -5.60 -11.73 27.96
N SER A 472 -4.67 -12.21 27.13
CA SER A 472 -4.95 -13.29 26.20
C SER A 472 -4.03 -14.48 26.41
N GLY A 473 -4.51 -15.64 26.02
CA GLY A 473 -3.75 -16.87 26.05
C GLY A 473 -3.97 -17.71 24.81
N SER A 474 -2.94 -18.46 24.39
CA SER A 474 -3.03 -19.43 23.31
C SER A 474 -2.43 -20.76 23.75
N LEU A 475 -3.08 -21.85 23.33
CA LEU A 475 -2.66 -23.23 23.57
C LEU A 475 -2.73 -24.03 22.30
N ARG A 476 -1.61 -24.63 21.89
CA ARG A 476 -1.55 -25.51 20.74
C ARG A 476 -1.68 -26.98 21.14
N ILE A 477 -2.71 -27.65 20.63
CA ILE A 477 -2.98 -29.09 20.84
C ILE A 477 -3.05 -29.77 19.48
N GLY A 478 -1.93 -30.36 19.05
CA GLY A 478 -1.86 -31.00 17.75
C GLY A 478 -2.13 -30.02 16.61
N ARG A 479 -3.25 -30.21 15.91
CA ARG A 479 -3.70 -29.36 14.79
C ARG A 479 -4.63 -28.22 15.21
N PHE A 480 -4.99 -28.16 16.48
CA PHE A 480 -5.84 -27.10 17.04
C PHE A 480 -4.99 -26.03 17.72
N ILE A 481 -5.33 -24.77 17.46
CA ILE A 481 -4.90 -23.64 18.28
C ILE A 481 -6.15 -23.09 18.96
N LEU A 482 -6.17 -23.20 20.27
CA LEU A 482 -7.22 -22.62 21.12
C LEU A 482 -6.69 -21.31 21.66
N SER A 483 -7.37 -20.22 21.38
CA SER A 483 -7.02 -18.89 21.86
C SER A 483 -8.19 -18.25 22.60
N GLY A 484 -7.90 -17.44 23.57
CA GLY A 484 -8.90 -16.64 24.28
C GLY A 484 -8.31 -15.35 24.79
N GLU A 485 -9.11 -14.31 24.73
CA GLU A 485 -8.80 -12.98 25.24
C GLU A 485 -9.92 -12.55 26.16
N ILE A 486 -9.58 -12.00 27.32
CA ILE A 486 -10.52 -11.39 28.25
C ILE A 486 -10.02 -10.00 28.56
N GLY A 487 -10.89 -9.00 28.41
CA GLY A 487 -10.45 -7.62 28.58
C GLY A 487 -11.55 -6.67 29.02
N VAL A 488 -11.09 -5.47 29.37
CA VAL A 488 -11.93 -4.33 29.71
C VAL A 488 -11.59 -3.19 28.74
N ASN A 489 -12.64 -2.68 28.08
CA ASN A 489 -12.56 -1.46 27.30
C ASN A 489 -13.48 -0.42 27.93
N ALA A 490 -12.93 0.70 28.36
CA ALA A 490 -13.70 1.76 29.03
C ALA A 490 -13.27 3.13 28.54
N GLY A 491 -14.21 4.07 28.50
CA GLY A 491 -13.90 5.42 28.04
C GLY A 491 -14.99 6.43 28.35
N GLU A 492 -14.65 7.68 28.06
CA GLU A 492 -15.53 8.82 28.22
C GLU A 492 -15.34 9.81 27.07
N HIS A 493 -16.46 10.32 26.54
CA HIS A 493 -16.50 11.46 25.67
C HIS A 493 -17.26 12.60 26.34
N ARG A 494 -16.58 13.71 26.63
CA ARG A 494 -17.19 14.95 27.11
C ARG A 494 -17.29 15.92 25.95
N PHE A 495 -18.47 16.46 25.77
CA PHE A 495 -18.77 17.41 24.71
C PHE A 495 -19.38 18.67 25.31
N THR A 496 -18.87 19.81 24.92
CA THR A 496 -19.42 21.12 25.25
C THR A 496 -19.58 21.92 23.97
N SER A 497 -20.76 22.49 23.75
CA SER A 497 -21.07 23.29 22.57
C SER A 497 -21.74 24.59 22.99
N ASP A 498 -21.40 25.66 22.31
CA ASP A 498 -21.98 26.99 22.49
C ASP A 498 -22.08 27.67 21.11
N LEU A 499 -23.29 27.98 20.68
CA LEU A 499 -23.59 28.65 19.41
C LEU A 499 -24.27 29.98 19.72
N VAL A 500 -23.58 31.08 19.42
CA VAL A 500 -24.03 32.45 19.66
C VAL A 500 -24.42 33.15 18.36
N GLY A 501 -25.45 33.95 18.41
CA GLY A 501 -25.93 34.77 17.28
C GLY A 501 -27.09 34.18 16.48
N VAL A 502 -27.57 32.98 16.87
CA VAL A 502 -28.74 32.30 16.29
C VAL A 502 -29.92 32.45 17.27
N PRO A 503 -31.17 32.64 16.77
CA PRO A 503 -32.36 32.69 17.64
C PRO A 503 -32.60 31.33 18.35
N ASP A 504 -32.93 31.37 19.64
CA ASP A 504 -33.21 30.17 20.45
C ASP A 504 -34.41 29.33 19.93
N SER A 505 -35.29 29.94 19.13
CA SER A 505 -36.41 29.23 18.48
C SER A 505 -36.00 28.15 17.50
N ILE A 506 -34.73 28.14 17.03
CA ILE A 506 -34.20 27.10 16.11
C ILE A 506 -33.96 25.77 16.83
N GLY A 507 -33.63 25.81 18.13
CA GLY A 507 -33.40 24.59 18.92
C GLY A 507 -32.39 24.77 20.05
N LEU A 508 -31.86 23.70 20.60
CA LEU A 508 -30.87 23.73 21.67
C LEU A 508 -29.48 24.12 21.12
N LEU A 509 -29.06 25.39 21.40
CA LEU A 509 -27.83 25.97 20.87
C LEU A 509 -26.61 25.76 21.78
N MET A 510 -26.85 25.65 23.09
CA MET A 510 -25.80 25.51 24.10
C MET A 510 -26.03 24.28 24.95
N GLY A 511 -24.97 23.62 25.33
CA GLY A 511 -25.09 22.46 26.23
C GLY A 511 -23.79 21.72 26.50
N LYS A 512 -23.87 20.89 27.53
CA LYS A 512 -22.82 19.95 27.93
C LYS A 512 -23.40 18.57 27.95
N SER A 513 -22.65 17.60 27.42
CA SER A 513 -23.00 16.18 27.51
C SER A 513 -21.77 15.34 27.81
N SER A 514 -21.98 14.20 28.41
CA SER A 514 -20.98 13.16 28.59
C SER A 514 -21.54 11.82 28.17
N PHE A 515 -20.75 11.05 27.51
CA PHE A 515 -21.03 9.65 27.17
C PHE A 515 -19.92 8.80 27.74
N THR A 516 -20.26 7.93 28.71
CA THR A 516 -19.33 6.97 29.31
C THR A 516 -19.70 5.57 28.88
N PHE A 517 -18.70 4.74 28.68
CA PHE A 517 -18.90 3.33 28.38
C PHE A 517 -17.90 2.45 29.12
N ALA A 518 -18.35 1.26 29.46
CA ALA A 518 -17.49 0.20 29.98
C ALA A 518 -17.93 -1.13 29.36
N ARG A 519 -17.00 -1.86 28.80
CA ARG A 519 -17.20 -3.14 28.15
C ARG A 519 -16.28 -4.18 28.77
N LEU A 520 -16.86 -5.20 29.39
CA LEU A 520 -16.15 -6.42 29.73
C LEU A 520 -16.37 -7.43 28.60
N TYR A 521 -15.28 -7.99 28.02
CA TYR A 521 -15.38 -8.85 26.87
C TYR A 521 -14.53 -10.11 26.98
N ALA A 522 -14.94 -11.13 26.23
CA ALA A 522 -14.19 -12.35 26.00
C ALA A 522 -14.26 -12.73 24.52
N ASN A 523 -13.11 -13.02 23.93
CA ASN A 523 -12.95 -13.36 22.52
C ASN A 523 -12.36 -14.78 22.39
N PRO A 524 -13.15 -15.86 22.54
CA PRO A 524 -12.66 -17.20 22.25
C PRO A 524 -12.46 -17.42 20.76
N SER A 525 -11.41 -18.15 20.41
CA SER A 525 -11.10 -18.54 19.02
C SER A 525 -10.58 -19.98 18.99
N ILE A 526 -11.02 -20.71 17.99
CA ILE A 526 -10.57 -22.07 17.66
C ILE A 526 -10.10 -22.05 16.23
N GLU A 527 -8.83 -22.36 16.01
CA GLU A 527 -8.24 -22.55 14.71
C GLU A 527 -7.90 -24.03 14.53
N TYR A 528 -8.30 -24.60 13.40
CA TYR A 528 -8.02 -25.99 13.03
C TYR A 528 -7.33 -26.05 11.69
N MET A 529 -6.07 -26.50 11.70
CA MET A 529 -5.24 -26.63 10.49
C MET A 529 -5.16 -28.09 10.06
N VAL A 530 -5.63 -28.40 8.87
CA VAL A 530 -5.56 -29.75 8.28
C VAL A 530 -5.09 -29.68 6.82
N LYS A 531 -3.90 -30.22 6.55
CA LYS A 531 -3.24 -30.15 5.23
C LYS A 531 -3.21 -28.69 4.74
N ASP A 532 -3.93 -28.42 3.65
CA ASP A 532 -3.99 -27.13 2.95
C ASP A 532 -5.18 -26.27 3.40
N PHE A 533 -5.97 -26.73 4.39
CA PHE A 533 -7.12 -26.01 4.93
C PHE A 533 -6.83 -25.45 6.32
N ASP A 534 -7.35 -24.25 6.54
CA ASP A 534 -7.34 -23.53 7.78
C ASP A 534 -8.78 -23.04 8.08
N PHE A 535 -9.33 -23.48 9.20
CA PHE A 535 -10.67 -23.14 9.67
C PHE A 535 -10.54 -22.35 10.97
N THR A 536 -10.99 -21.12 10.98
CA THR A 536 -11.01 -20.28 12.20
C THR A 536 -12.45 -19.94 12.56
N LEU A 537 -12.87 -20.33 13.74
CA LEU A 537 -14.12 -19.89 14.37
C LEU A 537 -13.78 -19.02 15.56
N SER A 538 -14.27 -17.80 15.57
CA SER A 538 -14.08 -16.87 16.67
C SER A 538 -15.39 -16.17 17.04
N GLY A 539 -15.47 -15.58 18.23
CA GLY A 539 -16.66 -14.84 18.64
C GLY A 539 -16.32 -13.81 19.70
N ASP A 540 -16.80 -12.59 19.52
CA ASP A 540 -16.77 -11.57 20.55
C ASP A 540 -18.02 -11.68 21.41
N MET A 541 -17.83 -11.93 22.71
CA MET A 541 -18.89 -11.95 23.72
C MET A 541 -18.61 -10.80 24.68
N SER A 542 -19.57 -9.89 24.86
CA SER A 542 -19.33 -8.74 25.72
C SER A 542 -20.53 -8.30 26.52
N TYR A 543 -20.28 -7.91 27.78
CA TYR A 543 -21.21 -7.17 28.63
C TYR A 543 -20.82 -5.69 28.53
N ASN A 544 -21.74 -4.86 28.08
CA ASN A 544 -21.52 -3.45 27.81
C ASN A 544 -22.44 -2.62 28.70
N HIS A 545 -21.87 -1.62 29.37
CA HIS A 545 -22.63 -0.62 30.14
C HIS A 545 -22.37 0.74 29.53
N TYR A 546 -23.44 1.50 29.23
CA TYR A 546 -23.39 2.82 28.62
C TYR A 546 -24.21 3.79 29.46
N LYS A 547 -23.67 4.98 29.65
CA LYS A 547 -24.34 6.08 30.30
C LYS A 547 -24.19 7.36 29.51
N TYR A 548 -25.31 8.02 29.17
CA TYR A 548 -25.34 9.29 28.48
C TYR A 548 -25.84 10.37 29.42
N SER A 549 -25.02 11.39 29.67
CA SER A 549 -25.32 12.51 30.58
C SER A 549 -25.82 12.08 31.96
N LEU A 550 -27.07 12.42 32.31
CA LEU A 550 -27.70 12.12 33.62
C LEU A 550 -28.58 10.87 33.62
N ASP A 551 -28.64 10.12 32.52
CA ASP A 551 -29.44 8.87 32.45
C ASP A 551 -28.90 7.80 33.39
N ASN A 552 -29.80 6.90 33.83
CA ASN A 552 -29.44 5.79 34.70
C ASN A 552 -28.50 4.75 34.08
N GLY A 553 -28.20 4.91 32.77
CA GLY A 553 -27.39 3.99 31.99
C GLY A 553 -28.13 2.76 31.50
N GLN A 554 -27.59 2.12 30.49
CA GLN A 554 -28.14 0.88 29.90
C GLN A 554 -27.07 -0.18 29.80
N SER A 555 -27.44 -1.43 30.03
CA SER A 555 -26.53 -2.57 29.90
C SER A 555 -27.04 -3.51 28.81
N LYS A 556 -26.10 -4.05 27.98
CA LYS A 556 -26.42 -4.98 26.89
C LYS A 556 -25.36 -6.08 26.80
N VAL A 557 -25.83 -7.32 26.61
CA VAL A 557 -24.94 -8.46 26.27
C VAL A 557 -24.93 -8.59 24.75
N LEU A 558 -23.75 -8.64 24.17
CA LEU A 558 -23.53 -8.72 22.72
C LEU A 558 -22.75 -9.99 22.38
N PHE A 559 -23.05 -10.54 21.20
CA PHE A 559 -22.33 -11.66 20.63
C PHE A 559 -22.13 -11.45 19.12
N SER A 560 -20.86 -11.53 18.67
CA SER A 560 -20.46 -11.28 17.29
C SER A 560 -19.58 -12.44 16.79
N PRO A 561 -20.18 -13.51 16.24
CA PRO A 561 -19.44 -14.65 15.72
C PRO A 561 -18.83 -14.35 14.35
N ASN A 562 -17.66 -14.93 14.09
CA ASN A 562 -16.95 -14.88 12.81
C ASN A 562 -16.41 -16.26 12.45
N LEU A 563 -16.66 -16.69 11.20
CA LEU A 563 -16.10 -17.90 10.58
C LEU A 563 -15.21 -17.48 9.43
N HIS A 564 -13.99 -17.98 9.41
CA HIS A 564 -13.07 -17.83 8.29
C HIS A 564 -12.56 -19.20 7.86
N ILE A 565 -12.57 -19.44 6.55
CA ILE A 565 -12.07 -20.67 5.94
C ILE A 565 -11.06 -20.25 4.88
N ARG A 566 -9.88 -20.86 4.89
CA ARG A 566 -8.87 -20.70 3.86
C ARG A 566 -8.43 -22.06 3.35
N TRP A 567 -8.26 -22.15 2.04
CA TRP A 567 -7.77 -23.31 1.33
C TRP A 567 -6.63 -22.92 0.39
N ASN A 568 -5.42 -23.39 0.69
CA ASN A 568 -4.24 -23.28 -0.14
C ASN A 568 -4.21 -24.46 -1.13
N ALA A 569 -5.05 -24.39 -2.18
CA ALA A 569 -5.26 -25.48 -3.12
C ALA A 569 -3.97 -25.91 -3.85
N THR A 570 -3.08 -24.94 -4.09
CA THR A 570 -1.71 -25.16 -4.62
C THR A 570 -0.78 -24.11 -4.05
N ALA A 571 0.52 -24.20 -4.37
CA ALA A 571 1.48 -23.13 -4.04
C ALA A 571 1.15 -21.76 -4.66
N THR A 572 0.25 -21.71 -5.65
CA THR A 572 -0.13 -20.49 -6.37
C THR A 572 -1.59 -20.08 -6.19
N TRP A 573 -2.48 -21.00 -5.79
CA TRP A 573 -3.91 -20.74 -5.64
C TRP A 573 -4.36 -20.83 -4.19
N THR A 574 -4.95 -19.75 -3.70
CA THR A 574 -5.59 -19.70 -2.38
C THR A 574 -7.04 -19.25 -2.53
N PHE A 575 -7.95 -19.97 -1.90
CA PHE A 575 -9.37 -19.65 -1.80
C PHE A 575 -9.71 -19.29 -0.36
N SER A 576 -10.62 -18.35 -0.15
CA SER A 576 -11.11 -18.00 1.18
C SER A 576 -12.62 -17.77 1.17
N ALA A 577 -13.25 -18.07 2.29
CA ALA A 577 -14.64 -17.73 2.57
C ALA A 577 -14.76 -17.20 4.00
N ASP A 578 -15.57 -16.19 4.19
CA ASP A 578 -15.84 -15.62 5.52
C ASP A 578 -17.31 -15.34 5.70
N ALA A 579 -17.79 -15.50 6.93
CA ALA A 579 -19.14 -15.14 7.35
C ALA A 579 -19.08 -14.53 8.74
N SER A 580 -19.73 -13.38 8.94
CA SER A 580 -19.72 -12.71 10.24
C SER A 580 -21.07 -12.08 10.57
N ILE A 581 -21.36 -12.02 11.85
CA ILE A 581 -22.43 -11.20 12.42
C ILE A 581 -21.75 -10.21 13.36
N ASN A 582 -21.78 -8.94 12.99
CA ASN A 582 -21.19 -7.87 13.79
C ASN A 582 -22.30 -7.06 14.45
N THR A 583 -22.20 -6.91 15.75
CA THR A 583 -23.04 -5.97 16.51
C THR A 583 -22.10 -4.88 16.99
N MET A 584 -22.21 -3.71 16.34
CA MET A 584 -21.28 -2.62 16.60
C MET A 584 -21.89 -1.60 17.56
N GLN A 585 -21.05 -1.15 18.46
CA GLN A 585 -21.29 0.00 19.31
C GLN A 585 -21.39 1.26 18.44
N ILE A 586 -22.28 2.16 18.79
CA ILE A 586 -22.38 3.47 18.16
C ILE A 586 -21.14 4.31 18.57
N ASN A 587 -20.65 5.08 17.62
CA ASN A 587 -19.53 5.99 17.85
C ASN A 587 -19.86 7.03 18.94
N ALA A 588 -19.08 7.06 20.01
CA ALA A 588 -19.23 8.01 21.12
C ALA A 588 -19.30 9.48 20.67
N ALA A 589 -18.61 9.82 19.57
CA ALA A 589 -18.64 11.15 18.98
C ALA A 589 -19.98 11.58 18.39
N GLN A 590 -20.94 10.67 18.22
CA GLN A 590 -22.29 10.99 17.74
C GLN A 590 -23.25 11.42 18.83
N PHE A 591 -22.85 11.29 20.12
CA PHE A 591 -23.71 11.66 21.25
C PHE A 591 -23.50 13.11 21.67
N TYR A 592 -24.34 14.00 21.14
CA TYR A 592 -24.46 15.40 21.56
C TYR A 592 -25.87 15.92 21.25
N PRO A 593 -26.48 16.69 22.21
CA PRO A 593 -27.87 17.07 22.11
C PRO A 593 -28.08 18.42 21.39
N THR A 594 -27.00 19.20 21.23
CA THR A 594 -27.08 20.57 20.70
C THR A 594 -27.01 20.59 19.19
N LEU A 595 -27.52 21.65 18.59
CA LEU A 595 -27.24 22.02 17.21
C LEU A 595 -25.81 22.52 17.10
N VAL A 596 -25.06 22.02 16.10
CA VAL A 596 -23.69 22.41 15.80
C VAL A 596 -23.65 23.01 14.39
N LEU A 597 -23.30 24.28 14.30
CA LEU A 597 -23.13 24.98 13.01
C LEU A 597 -21.94 24.41 12.25
N GLN A 598 -22.17 24.00 11.00
CA GLN A 598 -21.12 23.47 10.10
C GLN A 598 -20.65 24.51 9.08
N ASP A 599 -21.59 25.27 8.58
CA ASP A 599 -21.40 26.44 7.71
C ASP A 599 -22.55 27.45 7.91
N TYR A 600 -22.68 28.44 7.04
CA TYR A 600 -23.67 29.51 7.18
C TYR A 600 -25.13 29.03 7.17
N GLN A 601 -25.40 27.80 6.66
CA GLN A 601 -26.77 27.25 6.55
C GLN A 601 -26.92 25.86 7.17
N TYR A 602 -25.83 25.10 7.29
CA TYR A 602 -25.88 23.71 7.74
C TYR A 602 -25.64 23.60 9.25
N MET A 603 -26.56 22.93 9.92
CA MET A 603 -26.41 22.55 11.32
C MET A 603 -26.58 21.05 11.47
N ASN A 604 -25.78 20.45 12.33
CA ASN A 604 -25.88 19.04 12.67
C ASN A 604 -26.30 18.88 14.12
N LYS A 605 -27.13 17.84 14.38
CA LYS A 605 -27.50 17.39 15.72
C LYS A 605 -27.19 15.90 15.85
N GLY A 606 -26.53 15.53 16.93
CA GLY A 606 -26.20 14.15 17.22
C GLY A 606 -27.35 13.34 17.82
N LEU A 607 -27.02 12.15 18.28
CA LEU A 607 -27.94 11.24 18.94
C LEU A 607 -28.17 11.65 20.40
N ALA A 608 -29.39 11.42 20.87
CA ALA A 608 -29.76 11.52 22.28
C ALA A 608 -30.09 10.15 22.89
N ASP A 609 -30.11 9.09 22.11
CA ASP A 609 -30.50 7.74 22.52
C ASP A 609 -29.50 6.70 22.04
N TYR A 610 -29.36 5.61 22.82
CA TYR A 610 -28.39 4.56 22.58
C TYR A 610 -29.05 3.33 21.94
N ASN A 611 -28.58 2.95 20.73
CA ASN A 611 -28.97 1.73 20.05
C ASN A 611 -27.77 1.07 19.34
N LEU A 612 -27.94 -0.17 18.85
CA LEU A 612 -26.88 -0.98 18.27
C LEU A 612 -26.99 -1.08 16.75
N ASN A 613 -25.90 -0.89 16.07
CA ASN A 613 -25.77 -1.24 14.66
C ASN A 613 -25.52 -2.74 14.50
N LYS A 614 -26.28 -3.41 13.60
CA LYS A 614 -26.15 -4.86 13.33
C LYS A 614 -25.84 -5.07 11.86
N GLU A 615 -24.79 -5.80 11.57
CA GLU A 615 -24.41 -6.17 10.21
C GLU A 615 -24.15 -7.67 10.10
N LYS A 616 -24.64 -8.29 9.03
CA LYS A 616 -24.32 -9.65 8.61
C LYS A 616 -23.56 -9.57 7.31
N SER A 617 -22.43 -10.24 7.21
CA SER A 617 -21.65 -10.25 5.96
C SER A 617 -21.21 -11.65 5.59
N VAL A 618 -21.14 -11.90 4.28
CA VAL A 618 -20.56 -13.10 3.68
C VAL A 618 -19.61 -12.68 2.60
N GLY A 619 -18.40 -13.23 2.59
CA GLY A 619 -17.37 -12.92 1.64
C GLY A 619 -16.73 -14.17 1.04
N ILE A 620 -16.28 -14.05 -0.22
CA ILE A 620 -15.43 -15.03 -0.88
C ILE A 620 -14.22 -14.34 -1.47
N GLY A 621 -13.07 -15.00 -1.43
CA GLY A 621 -11.82 -14.51 -1.95
C GLY A 621 -11.09 -15.57 -2.78
N VAL A 622 -10.46 -15.15 -3.86
CA VAL A 622 -9.59 -15.98 -4.70
C VAL A 622 -8.29 -15.22 -4.92
N VAL A 623 -7.17 -15.88 -4.67
CA VAL A 623 -5.84 -15.33 -4.93
C VAL A 623 -5.08 -16.31 -5.80
N TYR A 624 -4.57 -15.83 -6.92
CA TYR A 624 -3.54 -16.48 -7.71
C TYR A 624 -2.25 -15.68 -7.59
N SER A 625 -1.13 -16.29 -7.25
CA SER A 625 0.17 -15.63 -7.11
C SER A 625 1.28 -16.54 -7.58
N ASP A 626 1.98 -16.13 -8.65
CA ASP A 626 3.18 -16.79 -9.19
C ASP A 626 4.30 -15.75 -9.31
N ALA A 627 5.12 -15.64 -8.27
CA ALA A 627 6.19 -14.65 -8.20
C ALA A 627 7.25 -14.82 -9.31
N LEU A 628 7.50 -16.07 -9.78
CA LEU A 628 8.49 -16.34 -10.83
C LEU A 628 8.01 -15.84 -12.20
N LYS A 629 6.71 -15.95 -12.47
CA LYS A 629 6.09 -15.38 -13.68
C LYS A 629 5.77 -13.89 -13.51
N GLY A 630 5.87 -13.35 -12.28
CA GLY A 630 5.47 -11.99 -11.95
C GLY A 630 3.98 -11.75 -12.12
N THR A 631 3.14 -12.79 -11.90
CA THR A 631 1.69 -12.74 -12.09
C THR A 631 0.99 -12.84 -10.74
N SER A 632 0.09 -11.90 -10.44
CA SER A 632 -0.81 -12.00 -9.30
C SER A 632 -2.20 -11.51 -9.64
N ILE A 633 -3.23 -12.21 -9.16
CA ILE A 633 -4.64 -11.87 -9.31
C ILE A 633 -5.32 -12.09 -7.97
N ARG A 634 -6.04 -11.09 -7.49
CA ARG A 634 -6.85 -11.16 -6.28
C ARG A 634 -8.27 -10.70 -6.61
N LEU A 635 -9.24 -11.58 -6.36
CA LEU A 635 -10.65 -11.28 -6.42
C LEU A 635 -11.25 -11.39 -5.01
N ARG A 636 -12.02 -10.42 -4.58
CA ARG A 636 -12.84 -10.49 -3.38
C ARG A 636 -14.24 -9.97 -3.66
N ILE A 637 -15.24 -10.69 -3.20
CA ILE A 637 -16.66 -10.33 -3.28
C ILE A 637 -17.23 -10.43 -1.87
N THR A 638 -17.89 -9.37 -1.41
CA THR A 638 -18.54 -9.32 -0.10
C THR A 638 -19.95 -8.82 -0.26
N ARG A 639 -20.88 -9.49 0.39
CA ARG A 639 -22.30 -9.11 0.50
C ARG A 639 -22.57 -8.80 1.97
N SER A 640 -23.10 -7.59 2.24
CA SER A 640 -23.50 -7.19 3.60
C SER A 640 -24.96 -6.81 3.67
N PHE A 641 -25.57 -7.11 4.80
CA PHE A 641 -26.93 -6.73 5.18
C PHE A 641 -26.86 -6.09 6.56
N GLY A 642 -27.30 -4.85 6.69
CA GLY A 642 -27.19 -4.14 7.95
C GLY A 642 -28.50 -3.46 8.35
N THR A 643 -28.61 -3.19 9.66
CA THR A 643 -29.64 -2.33 10.23
C THR A 643 -28.94 -1.31 11.13
N SER A 644 -28.96 -0.04 10.71
CA SER A 644 -28.58 1.08 11.55
C SER A 644 -29.76 1.45 12.44
N PRO A 645 -29.57 1.61 13.75
CA PRO A 645 -30.67 1.93 14.67
C PRO A 645 -31.03 3.41 14.66
N TYR A 646 -30.48 4.17 13.75
CA TYR A 646 -30.77 5.58 13.55
C TYR A 646 -30.96 5.90 12.08
N THR A 647 -31.75 6.94 11.85
CA THR A 647 -32.02 7.49 10.52
C THR A 647 -31.48 8.92 10.50
N SER A 648 -30.78 9.28 9.41
CA SER A 648 -30.47 10.68 9.14
C SER A 648 -31.73 11.38 8.64
N THR A 649 -32.12 12.45 9.34
CA THR A 649 -33.23 13.34 8.94
C THR A 649 -32.64 14.66 8.48
N GLN A 650 -33.24 15.25 7.44
CA GLN A 650 -32.86 16.56 6.97
C GLN A 650 -34.13 17.43 6.92
N ASP A 651 -34.13 18.49 7.73
CA ASP A 651 -35.25 19.39 7.89
C ASP A 651 -34.82 20.82 7.54
N PHE A 652 -35.74 21.57 6.90
CA PHE A 652 -35.51 22.98 6.59
C PHE A 652 -36.19 23.82 7.66
N VAL A 653 -35.40 24.49 8.52
CA VAL A 653 -35.91 25.34 9.63
C VAL A 653 -35.46 26.77 9.41
N GLY A 654 -36.38 27.62 8.96
CA GLY A 654 -36.06 28.99 8.53
C GLY A 654 -35.07 29.00 7.38
N ASN A 655 -33.90 29.62 7.58
CA ASN A 655 -32.82 29.69 6.61
C ASN A 655 -31.79 28.56 6.77
N TYR A 656 -31.99 27.66 7.74
CA TYR A 656 -31.04 26.59 8.07
C TYR A 656 -31.50 25.22 7.55
N ILE A 657 -30.54 24.43 7.18
CA ILE A 657 -30.68 23.00 6.88
C ILE A 657 -30.17 22.25 8.10
N VAL A 658 -31.07 21.62 8.84
CA VAL A 658 -30.75 20.88 10.05
C VAL A 658 -30.70 19.39 9.71
N GLU A 659 -29.52 18.80 9.81
CA GLU A 659 -29.33 17.36 9.72
C GLU A 659 -29.27 16.78 11.12
N SER A 660 -30.16 15.83 11.41
CA SER A 660 -30.27 15.21 12.75
C SER A 660 -30.19 13.70 12.63
N LEU A 661 -29.56 13.06 13.60
CA LEU A 661 -29.66 11.64 13.80
C LEU A 661 -30.84 11.35 14.75
N THR A 662 -31.83 10.61 14.29
CA THR A 662 -33.02 10.23 15.08
C THR A 662 -33.09 8.72 15.22
N SER A 663 -33.64 8.24 16.35
CA SER A 663 -33.90 6.81 16.57
C SER A 663 -34.85 6.27 15.51
N GLY A 664 -34.47 5.17 14.88
CA GLY A 664 -35.28 4.51 13.86
C GLY A 664 -34.43 3.54 13.04
N ASP A 665 -34.96 2.36 12.77
CA ASP A 665 -34.23 1.30 12.08
C ASP A 665 -34.07 1.62 10.59
N THR A 666 -32.86 1.94 10.14
CA THR A 666 -32.51 2.10 8.72
C THR A 666 -31.85 0.84 8.21
N LYS A 667 -32.52 0.11 7.33
CA LYS A 667 -31.98 -1.09 6.68
C LYS A 667 -31.15 -0.70 5.46
N TYR A 668 -30.01 -1.39 5.31
CA TYR A 668 -29.19 -1.28 4.12
C TYR A 668 -28.71 -2.64 3.64
N ASN A 669 -28.39 -2.73 2.37
CA ASN A 669 -27.69 -3.87 1.82
C ASN A 669 -26.64 -3.38 0.81
N SER A 670 -25.50 -4.04 0.77
CA SER A 670 -24.41 -3.64 -0.10
C SER A 670 -23.68 -4.81 -0.74
N TRP A 671 -23.17 -4.57 -1.95
CA TRP A 671 -22.19 -5.40 -2.64
C TRP A 671 -20.88 -4.66 -2.72
N ASN A 672 -19.79 -5.32 -2.33
CA ASN A 672 -18.44 -4.83 -2.51
C ASN A 672 -17.64 -5.86 -3.29
N MET A 673 -17.09 -5.47 -4.45
CA MET A 673 -16.29 -6.35 -5.29
C MET A 673 -14.96 -5.65 -5.61
N SER A 674 -13.87 -6.36 -5.46
CA SER A 674 -12.54 -5.87 -5.83
C SER A 674 -11.80 -6.92 -6.65
N LEU A 675 -11.23 -6.48 -7.78
CA LEU A 675 -10.33 -7.26 -8.62
C LEU A 675 -9.03 -6.47 -8.74
N ILE A 676 -7.93 -7.10 -8.34
CA ILE A 676 -6.59 -6.52 -8.45
C ILE A 676 -5.72 -7.54 -9.17
N GLY A 677 -5.11 -7.12 -10.28
CA GLY A 677 -4.23 -7.96 -11.08
C GLY A 677 -2.89 -7.25 -11.36
N SER A 678 -1.81 -8.00 -11.37
CA SER A 678 -0.48 -7.55 -11.76
C SER A 678 0.17 -8.61 -12.65
N GLN A 679 0.74 -8.17 -13.76
CA GLN A 679 1.50 -9.01 -14.69
C GLN A 679 2.83 -8.37 -15.01
N GLY A 680 3.93 -9.03 -14.69
CA GLY A 680 5.27 -8.67 -15.15
C GLY A 680 5.45 -8.96 -16.65
N ILE A 681 6.07 -8.04 -17.37
CA ILE A 681 6.38 -8.15 -18.80
C ILE A 681 7.90 -8.17 -18.95
N GLY A 682 8.53 -9.35 -18.72
CA GLY A 682 9.98 -9.47 -18.56
C GLY A 682 10.79 -8.98 -19.76
N PHE A 683 10.36 -9.26 -21.01
CA PHE A 683 11.05 -8.83 -22.23
C PHE A 683 11.01 -7.31 -22.45
N LEU A 684 10.00 -6.61 -21.91
CA LEU A 684 9.88 -5.15 -21.92
C LEU A 684 10.33 -4.50 -20.60
N LYS A 685 10.91 -5.28 -19.67
CA LYS A 685 11.28 -4.81 -18.32
C LYS A 685 10.18 -3.98 -17.67
N GLY A 686 8.94 -4.45 -17.79
CA GLY A 686 7.77 -3.68 -17.47
C GLY A 686 6.72 -4.48 -16.73
N LYS A 687 5.59 -3.81 -16.48
CA LYS A 687 4.47 -4.32 -15.70
C LYS A 687 3.15 -3.75 -16.19
N LEU A 688 2.11 -4.58 -16.13
CA LEU A 688 0.71 -4.18 -16.25
C LEU A 688 0.02 -4.43 -14.90
N ASN A 689 -0.60 -3.41 -14.33
CA ASN A 689 -1.50 -3.52 -13.17
C ASN A 689 -2.91 -3.12 -13.58
N VAL A 690 -3.90 -3.86 -13.10
CA VAL A 690 -5.32 -3.56 -13.26
C VAL A 690 -5.99 -3.65 -11.89
N LYS A 691 -6.78 -2.62 -11.53
CA LYS A 691 -7.58 -2.57 -10.32
C LYS A 691 -9.00 -2.17 -10.68
N ALA A 692 -9.97 -2.99 -10.33
CA ALA A 692 -11.39 -2.69 -10.49
C ALA A 692 -12.08 -2.80 -9.13
N LEU A 693 -12.80 -1.74 -8.74
CA LEU A 693 -13.54 -1.65 -7.49
C LEU A 693 -15.00 -1.35 -7.84
N TYR A 694 -15.90 -2.20 -7.40
CA TYR A 694 -17.33 -2.00 -7.52
C TYR A 694 -17.98 -2.00 -6.15
N ASN A 695 -18.80 -0.99 -5.90
CA ASN A 695 -19.64 -0.88 -4.72
C ASN A 695 -21.06 -0.54 -5.14
N ALA A 696 -22.05 -1.25 -4.60
CA ALA A 696 -23.45 -0.94 -4.75
C ALA A 696 -24.14 -1.01 -3.40
N MET A 697 -25.01 -0.04 -3.10
CA MET A 697 -25.73 0.05 -1.84
C MET A 697 -27.18 0.54 -2.08
N ASN A 698 -28.11 -0.09 -1.39
CA ASN A 698 -29.50 0.35 -1.28
C ASN A 698 -29.77 0.72 0.16
N SER A 699 -30.39 1.87 0.40
CA SER A 699 -30.77 2.36 1.71
C SER A 699 -31.87 3.43 1.60
N TYR A 700 -32.20 4.08 2.69
CA TYR A 700 -33.10 5.24 2.70
C TYR A 700 -32.62 6.28 3.72
N MET A 701 -33.03 7.51 3.53
CA MET A 701 -32.96 8.61 4.49
C MET A 701 -34.36 9.21 4.70
N VAL A 702 -34.48 10.09 5.66
CA VAL A 702 -35.73 10.81 5.90
C VAL A 702 -35.51 12.30 5.61
N GLN A 703 -36.44 12.90 4.82
CA GLN A 703 -36.48 14.34 4.56
C GLN A 703 -37.87 14.86 4.87
N ASN A 704 -37.98 15.86 5.74
CA ASN A 704 -39.27 16.41 6.20
C ASN A 704 -40.28 15.31 6.53
N SER A 705 -39.86 14.34 7.37
CA SER A 705 -40.66 13.19 7.85
C SER A 705 -41.07 12.17 6.77
N GLN A 706 -40.58 12.28 5.52
CA GLN A 706 -40.84 11.31 4.44
C GLN A 706 -39.61 10.45 4.17
N GLN A 707 -39.82 9.13 4.04
CA GLN A 707 -38.75 8.20 3.66
C GLN A 707 -38.37 8.37 2.19
N MET A 708 -37.08 8.60 1.94
CA MET A 708 -36.49 8.78 0.65
C MET A 708 -35.51 7.62 0.34
N PRO A 709 -35.99 6.53 -0.31
CA PRO A 709 -35.10 5.45 -0.71
C PRO A 709 -34.12 5.90 -1.78
N TYR A 710 -32.91 5.37 -1.70
CA TYR A 710 -31.87 5.61 -2.70
C TYR A 710 -31.03 4.38 -2.99
N ASP A 711 -30.56 4.30 -4.24
CA ASP A 711 -29.64 3.28 -4.72
C ASP A 711 -28.38 3.97 -5.23
N THR A 712 -27.22 3.50 -4.81
CA THR A 712 -25.92 3.96 -5.33
C THR A 712 -25.16 2.83 -5.98
N LYS A 713 -24.45 3.13 -7.08
CA LYS A 713 -23.50 2.22 -7.73
C LYS A 713 -22.25 3.00 -8.10
N ASN A 714 -21.10 2.48 -7.70
CA ASN A 714 -19.79 3.05 -7.99
C ASN A 714 -18.92 1.99 -8.65
N LEU A 715 -18.31 2.31 -9.79
CA LEU A 715 -17.31 1.47 -10.43
C LEU A 715 -16.07 2.33 -10.71
N ASN A 716 -14.92 1.89 -10.20
CA ASN A 716 -13.63 2.51 -10.48
C ASN A 716 -12.68 1.47 -11.07
N ILE A 717 -12.20 1.73 -12.29
CA ILE A 717 -11.22 0.89 -12.96
C ILE A 717 -9.96 1.72 -13.18
N THR A 718 -8.82 1.19 -12.75
CA THR A 718 -7.51 1.78 -13.01
C THR A 718 -6.62 0.73 -13.66
N SER A 719 -6.00 1.07 -14.79
CA SER A 719 -5.01 0.26 -15.46
C SER A 719 -3.70 1.04 -15.59
N ASN A 720 -2.59 0.47 -15.16
CA ASN A 720 -1.26 1.07 -15.26
C ASN A 720 -0.34 0.14 -16.06
N LEU A 721 0.17 0.63 -17.17
CA LEU A 721 1.20 -0.03 -17.98
C LEU A 721 2.50 0.77 -17.86
N ASP A 722 3.59 0.11 -17.50
CA ASP A 722 4.94 0.69 -17.45
C ASP A 722 5.89 -0.26 -18.19
N ILE A 723 6.46 0.16 -19.31
CA ILE A 723 7.31 -0.67 -20.17
C ILE A 723 8.51 0.10 -20.69
N GLY A 724 9.61 -0.61 -20.92
CA GLY A 724 10.75 -0.14 -21.73
C GLY A 724 10.60 -0.64 -23.16
N LEU A 725 10.38 0.24 -24.11
CA LEU A 725 10.18 -0.11 -25.53
C LEU A 725 11.48 -0.55 -26.19
N ILE A 726 12.48 0.32 -26.13
CA ILE A 726 13.85 0.10 -26.59
C ILE A 726 14.82 0.69 -25.57
N LYS A 727 16.13 0.45 -25.70
CA LYS A 727 17.13 0.93 -24.75
C LYS A 727 17.01 2.45 -24.51
N GLY A 728 16.61 2.81 -23.29
CA GLY A 728 16.45 4.20 -22.84
C GLY A 728 15.10 4.85 -23.18
N VAL A 729 14.22 4.21 -23.98
CA VAL A 729 12.87 4.70 -24.27
C VAL A 729 11.88 4.02 -23.32
N ASP A 730 11.27 4.79 -22.45
CA ASP A 730 10.31 4.33 -21.45
C ASP A 730 8.93 4.91 -21.71
N LEU A 731 7.92 4.05 -21.68
CA LEU A 731 6.51 4.43 -21.78
C LEU A 731 5.81 4.03 -20.48
N ALA A 732 5.12 4.98 -19.86
CA ALA A 732 4.15 4.70 -18.83
C ALA A 732 2.78 5.23 -19.26
N TYR A 733 1.75 4.41 -19.12
CA TYR A 733 0.38 4.80 -19.46
C TYR A 733 -0.56 4.36 -18.35
N LYS A 734 -1.42 5.28 -17.90
CA LYS A 734 -2.44 5.02 -16.89
C LYS A 734 -3.80 5.44 -17.43
N LEU A 735 -4.75 4.52 -17.38
CA LEU A 735 -6.16 4.74 -17.62
C LEU A 735 -6.91 4.66 -16.29
N THR A 736 -7.76 5.65 -16.02
CA THR A 736 -8.71 5.61 -14.91
C THR A 736 -10.11 5.86 -15.45
N TYR A 737 -11.03 4.95 -15.17
CA TYR A 737 -12.44 5.09 -15.45
C TYR A 737 -13.24 5.12 -14.16
N GLY A 738 -14.07 6.12 -13.98
CA GLY A 738 -15.00 6.26 -12.87
C GLY A 738 -16.45 6.31 -13.38
N PHE A 739 -17.29 5.48 -12.80
CA PHE A 739 -18.73 5.54 -12.98
C PHE A 739 -19.41 5.66 -11.63
N HIS A 740 -20.25 6.67 -11.48
CA HIS A 740 -21.08 6.87 -10.29
C HIS A 740 -22.52 7.03 -10.73
N GLN A 741 -23.42 6.22 -10.17
CA GLN A 741 -24.86 6.31 -10.36
C GLN A 741 -25.55 6.49 -9.02
N MET A 742 -26.48 7.42 -8.97
CA MET A 742 -27.41 7.57 -7.87
C MET A 742 -28.82 7.59 -8.44
N LYS A 743 -29.67 6.71 -7.91
CA LYS A 743 -31.09 6.63 -8.25
C LYS A 743 -31.91 7.02 -7.02
N MET A 744 -32.84 7.95 -7.19
CA MET A 744 -33.76 8.45 -6.18
C MET A 744 -35.18 8.28 -6.67
N PRO A 745 -35.82 7.14 -6.37
CA PRO A 745 -37.16 6.82 -6.89
C PRO A 745 -38.23 7.85 -6.49
N ALA A 746 -38.14 8.41 -5.28
CA ALA A 746 -39.06 9.41 -4.75
C ALA A 746 -39.16 10.69 -5.64
N PHE A 747 -38.04 11.03 -6.31
CA PHE A 747 -38.00 12.19 -7.24
C PHE A 747 -38.05 11.77 -8.72
N GLY A 748 -38.19 10.46 -9.01
CA GLY A 748 -38.09 9.96 -10.38
C GLY A 748 -36.72 10.24 -11.03
N LYS A 749 -35.70 10.50 -10.24
CA LYS A 749 -34.38 10.93 -10.71
C LYS A 749 -33.36 9.79 -10.71
N THR A 750 -32.61 9.74 -11.80
CA THR A 750 -31.38 8.95 -11.89
C THR A 750 -30.26 9.86 -12.38
N SER A 751 -29.23 10.02 -11.58
CA SER A 751 -28.06 10.81 -11.96
C SER A 751 -26.88 9.88 -12.19
N ASN A 752 -26.26 9.98 -13.36
CA ASN A 752 -25.07 9.25 -13.74
C ASN A 752 -23.92 10.24 -13.91
N LEU A 753 -22.72 9.88 -13.47
CA LEU A 753 -21.49 10.62 -13.74
C LEU A 753 -20.43 9.65 -14.22
N ASN A 754 -19.91 9.92 -15.42
CA ASN A 754 -18.82 9.17 -16.03
C ASN A 754 -17.57 10.05 -16.05
N SER A 755 -16.43 9.47 -15.77
CA SER A 755 -15.15 10.15 -15.89
C SER A 755 -14.11 9.24 -16.50
N TRP A 756 -13.36 9.75 -17.46
CA TRP A 756 -12.22 9.09 -18.07
C TRP A 756 -11.00 9.96 -17.86
N LYS A 757 -9.91 9.34 -17.43
CA LYS A 757 -8.61 9.98 -17.32
C LYS A 757 -7.57 9.12 -17.99
N HIS A 758 -6.84 9.72 -18.92
CA HIS A 758 -5.69 9.14 -19.60
C HIS A 758 -4.43 9.90 -19.18
N GLU A 759 -3.42 9.21 -18.71
CA GLU A 759 -2.10 9.76 -18.38
C GLU A 759 -1.06 8.99 -19.19
N GLY A 760 -0.32 9.66 -20.03
CA GLY A 760 0.77 9.10 -20.81
C GLY A 760 2.10 9.81 -20.47
N SER A 761 3.12 9.06 -20.09
CA SER A 761 4.48 9.57 -19.91
C SER A 761 5.42 8.83 -20.85
N LEU A 762 6.17 9.58 -21.66
CA LEU A 762 7.14 9.04 -22.58
C LEU A 762 8.50 9.71 -22.31
N ARG A 763 9.53 8.89 -22.11
CA ARG A 763 10.92 9.34 -22.02
C ARG A 763 11.67 8.92 -23.24
N LEU A 764 12.36 9.90 -23.87
CA LEU A 764 13.15 9.75 -25.09
C LEU A 764 14.60 10.17 -24.80
N PRO A 765 15.58 9.28 -24.94
CA PRO A 765 16.98 9.67 -24.92
C PRO A 765 17.30 10.44 -26.22
N LEU A 766 17.74 11.69 -26.12
CA LEU A 766 18.18 12.49 -27.24
C LEU A 766 19.66 12.22 -27.54
N CYS A 767 20.46 12.03 -26.49
CA CYS A 767 21.83 11.56 -26.54
C CYS A 767 22.23 10.91 -25.22
N LYS A 768 23.49 10.49 -25.04
CA LYS A 768 23.97 9.78 -23.81
C LYS A 768 23.78 10.56 -22.52
N VAL A 769 23.68 11.89 -22.58
CA VAL A 769 23.57 12.74 -21.38
C VAL A 769 22.28 13.56 -21.34
N LEU A 770 21.48 13.55 -22.41
CA LEU A 770 20.29 14.39 -22.54
C LEU A 770 19.08 13.52 -22.88
N SER A 771 18.00 13.65 -22.11
CA SER A 771 16.71 13.01 -22.36
C SER A 771 15.56 14.00 -22.27
N LEU A 772 14.53 13.77 -23.07
CA LEU A 772 13.25 14.48 -23.03
C LEU A 772 12.20 13.58 -22.40
N GLU A 773 11.51 14.09 -21.41
CA GLU A 773 10.34 13.44 -20.82
C GLU A 773 9.10 14.28 -21.11
N THR A 774 8.01 13.60 -21.50
CA THR A 774 6.71 14.23 -21.72
C THR A 774 5.69 13.62 -20.79
N LEU A 775 4.78 14.43 -20.27
CA LEU A 775 3.59 13.98 -19.54
C LEU A 775 2.37 14.58 -20.22
N THR A 776 1.50 13.71 -20.69
CA THR A 776 0.24 14.06 -21.35
C THR A 776 -0.91 13.56 -20.49
N GLU A 777 -1.87 14.42 -20.19
CA GLU A 777 -3.09 14.05 -19.46
C GLU A 777 -4.31 14.51 -20.27
N TYR A 778 -5.27 13.63 -20.42
CA TYR A 778 -6.57 13.93 -21.01
C TYR A 778 -7.68 13.49 -20.05
N TYR A 779 -8.61 14.38 -19.79
CA TYR A 779 -9.77 14.18 -18.93
C TYR A 779 -11.04 14.38 -19.76
N HIS A 780 -11.96 13.44 -19.63
CA HIS A 780 -13.30 13.49 -20.21
C HIS A 780 -14.30 13.25 -19.07
N ASN A 781 -14.77 14.35 -18.48
CA ASN A 781 -15.63 14.31 -17.28
C ASN A 781 -17.07 14.66 -17.64
N GLU A 782 -18.01 13.82 -17.20
CA GLU A 782 -19.42 14.18 -17.17
C GLU A 782 -19.65 15.19 -16.04
N ILE A 783 -20.08 16.38 -16.38
CA ILE A 783 -20.30 17.48 -15.44
C ILE A 783 -21.79 17.65 -15.09
N ALA A 784 -22.68 17.17 -15.93
CA ALA A 784 -24.10 17.00 -15.73
C ALA A 784 -24.59 15.89 -16.66
N GLN A 785 -25.80 15.41 -16.49
CA GLN A 785 -26.35 14.30 -17.26
C GLN A 785 -26.14 14.51 -18.77
N LYS A 786 -25.33 13.66 -19.41
CA LYS A 786 -24.92 13.70 -20.83
C LYS A 786 -24.19 14.98 -21.27
N LYS A 787 -23.71 15.79 -20.34
CA LYS A 787 -22.85 16.94 -20.64
C LYS A 787 -21.43 16.62 -20.19
N PHE A 788 -20.49 16.68 -21.12
CA PHE A 788 -19.09 16.35 -20.88
C PHE A 788 -18.19 17.59 -21.00
N LYS A 789 -17.09 17.59 -20.26
CA LYS A 789 -16.03 18.57 -20.36
C LYS A 789 -14.70 17.87 -20.60
N ASP A 790 -14.06 18.26 -21.71
CA ASP A 790 -12.75 17.80 -22.11
C ASP A 790 -11.68 18.75 -21.62
N MET A 791 -10.58 18.17 -21.08
CA MET A 791 -9.43 18.93 -20.64
C MET A 791 -8.15 18.18 -20.99
N PHE A 792 -7.19 18.89 -21.57
CA PHE A 792 -5.93 18.34 -22.04
C PHE A 792 -4.76 19.12 -21.44
N PHE A 793 -3.79 18.40 -20.86
CA PHE A 793 -2.58 18.98 -20.28
C PHE A 793 -1.35 18.34 -20.88
N GLN A 794 -0.32 19.15 -21.09
CA GLN A 794 0.97 18.72 -21.60
C GLN A 794 2.09 19.37 -20.82
N ASP A 795 3.04 18.53 -20.37
CA ASP A 795 4.29 18.95 -19.74
C ASP A 795 5.47 18.40 -20.54
N PHE A 796 6.57 19.14 -20.55
CA PHE A 796 7.85 18.71 -21.08
C PHE A 796 8.94 18.91 -20.03
N THR A 797 9.84 17.96 -19.91
CA THR A 797 11.01 18.05 -19.02
C THR A 797 12.25 17.63 -19.80
N LEU A 798 13.19 18.54 -19.95
CA LEU A 798 14.51 18.24 -20.50
C LEU A 798 15.45 17.92 -19.34
N ILE A 799 16.08 16.73 -19.37
CA ILE A 799 16.95 16.23 -18.31
C ILE A 799 18.36 16.04 -18.85
N PHE A 800 19.32 16.79 -18.29
CA PHE A 800 20.74 16.63 -18.50
C PHE A 800 21.34 15.83 -17.35
N LYS A 801 22.08 14.77 -17.65
CA LYS A 801 22.71 13.88 -16.68
C LYS A 801 24.23 13.96 -16.75
N ALA A 802 24.82 14.25 -15.61
CA ALA A 802 26.25 14.11 -15.37
C ALA A 802 26.51 12.97 -14.34
N LYS A 803 27.77 12.65 -14.11
CA LYS A 803 28.19 11.57 -13.21
C LYS A 803 27.67 11.78 -11.79
N HIS A 804 27.75 13.00 -11.26
CA HIS A 804 27.40 13.32 -9.86
C HIS A 804 26.18 14.24 -9.71
N PHE A 805 25.59 14.71 -10.78
CA PHE A 805 24.40 15.56 -10.73
C PHE A 805 23.51 15.43 -11.95
N ASP A 806 22.24 15.71 -11.78
CA ASP A 806 21.27 15.88 -12.86
C ASP A 806 20.74 17.31 -12.82
N LEU A 807 20.58 17.93 -14.00
CA LEU A 807 19.84 19.18 -14.19
C LEU A 807 18.57 18.87 -14.96
N SER A 808 17.45 19.49 -14.58
CA SER A 808 16.19 19.35 -15.30
C SER A 808 15.51 20.69 -15.49
N LEU A 809 15.06 20.96 -16.72
CA LEU A 809 14.24 22.09 -17.08
C LEU A 809 12.84 21.59 -17.42
N ALA A 810 11.87 21.87 -16.54
CA ALA A 810 10.49 21.46 -16.71
C ALA A 810 9.61 22.63 -17.15
N TRP A 811 8.80 22.43 -18.18
CA TRP A 811 7.78 23.32 -18.67
C TRP A 811 6.42 22.66 -18.46
N ASN A 812 5.74 23.03 -17.39
CA ASN A 812 4.46 22.44 -16.96
C ASN A 812 3.28 23.22 -17.52
N ASN A 813 2.19 22.50 -17.82
CA ASN A 813 0.94 23.05 -18.31
C ASN A 813 1.15 24.01 -19.49
N VAL A 814 1.74 23.50 -20.55
CA VAL A 814 2.12 24.28 -21.75
C VAL A 814 0.97 25.07 -22.34
N PHE A 815 -0.25 24.52 -22.32
CA PHE A 815 -1.46 25.19 -22.82
C PHE A 815 -2.05 26.23 -21.87
N ASN A 816 -1.48 26.37 -20.65
CA ASN A 816 -1.89 27.34 -19.65
C ASN A 816 -3.36 27.24 -19.23
N ASN A 817 -3.88 26.03 -19.11
CA ASN A 817 -5.20 25.80 -18.56
C ASN A 817 -5.24 26.25 -17.10
N LYS A 818 -6.23 27.04 -16.72
CA LYS A 818 -6.34 27.64 -15.38
C LYS A 818 -7.47 27.10 -14.55
N SER A 819 -8.29 26.19 -15.10
CA SER A 819 -9.41 25.60 -14.40
C SER A 819 -9.63 24.14 -14.74
N TYR A 820 -10.23 23.40 -13.80
CA TYR A 820 -10.63 22.00 -13.92
C TYR A 820 -12.08 21.83 -13.51
N SER A 821 -12.88 21.17 -14.36
CA SER A 821 -14.32 21.03 -14.20
C SER A 821 -14.70 19.56 -13.92
N TYR A 822 -15.61 19.35 -12.95
CA TYR A 822 -16.10 18.02 -12.60
C TYR A 822 -17.50 18.08 -11.99
N GLY A 823 -18.25 16.97 -12.10
CA GLY A 823 -19.54 16.77 -11.46
C GLY A 823 -19.42 15.98 -10.15
N LEU A 824 -20.34 16.23 -9.23
CA LEU A 824 -20.51 15.50 -7.98
C LEU A 824 -22.00 15.23 -7.74
N ASN A 825 -22.35 14.02 -7.32
CA ASN A 825 -23.67 13.65 -6.87
C ASN A 825 -23.63 13.27 -5.40
N ASN A 826 -24.52 13.90 -4.63
CA ASN A 826 -24.83 13.53 -3.25
C ASN A 826 -26.26 13.02 -3.17
N THR A 827 -26.68 12.51 -2.01
CA THR A 827 -27.98 11.86 -1.81
C THR A 827 -29.16 12.74 -2.24
N LEU A 828 -29.07 14.08 -2.01
CA LEU A 828 -30.15 15.02 -2.31
C LEU A 828 -29.72 16.16 -3.23
N SER A 829 -28.54 16.09 -3.82
CA SER A 829 -28.05 17.16 -4.68
C SER A 829 -27.13 16.67 -5.80
N SER A 830 -27.15 17.37 -6.92
CA SER A 830 -26.18 17.27 -7.99
C SER A 830 -25.46 18.58 -8.12
N SER A 831 -24.15 18.56 -8.26
CA SER A 831 -23.36 19.78 -8.39
C SER A 831 -22.30 19.69 -9.47
N PHE A 832 -22.08 20.82 -10.14
CA PHE A 832 -20.97 21.07 -11.03
C PHE A 832 -19.97 21.99 -10.33
N SER A 833 -18.72 21.64 -10.37
CA SER A 833 -17.64 22.43 -9.77
C SER A 833 -16.57 22.76 -10.81
N ASN A 834 -16.13 24.03 -10.83
CA ASN A 834 -15.01 24.50 -11.63
C ASN A 834 -13.95 25.05 -10.69
N GLN A 835 -12.82 24.37 -10.57
CA GLN A 835 -11.75 24.70 -9.63
C GLN A 835 -10.57 25.33 -10.34
N ASP A 836 -10.01 26.37 -9.73
CA ASP A 836 -8.76 26.97 -10.20
C ASP A 836 -7.61 25.99 -10.04
N ILE A 837 -6.73 25.94 -11.05
CA ILE A 837 -5.54 25.11 -11.09
C ILE A 837 -4.30 25.92 -11.45
N ARG A 838 -3.14 25.34 -11.20
CA ARG A 838 -1.84 25.92 -11.50
C ARG A 838 -1.71 26.10 -13.01
N GLY A 839 -1.46 27.32 -13.46
CA GLY A 839 -1.25 27.67 -14.85
C GLY A 839 0.11 27.18 -15.36
N ARG A 840 0.61 27.83 -16.44
CA ARG A 840 1.94 27.56 -17.01
C ARG A 840 3.04 27.88 -16.01
N GLU A 841 4.04 26.97 -15.90
CA GLU A 841 5.18 27.07 -15.01
C GLU A 841 6.46 26.62 -15.70
N LEU A 842 7.57 27.30 -15.42
CA LEU A 842 8.91 26.92 -15.83
C LEU A 842 9.75 26.67 -14.57
N MET A 843 10.41 25.51 -14.49
CA MET A 843 11.18 25.09 -13.32
C MET A 843 12.53 24.55 -13.73
N LEU A 844 13.62 25.13 -13.19
CA LEU A 844 14.98 24.59 -13.27
C LEU A 844 15.27 23.87 -11.96
N SER A 845 15.64 22.58 -12.03
CA SER A 845 15.95 21.77 -10.86
C SER A 845 17.31 21.09 -10.98
N PHE A 846 17.95 20.92 -9.83
CA PHE A 846 19.24 20.28 -9.66
C PHE A 846 19.09 19.11 -8.68
N TYR A 847 19.68 17.97 -8.97
CA TYR A 847 19.77 16.82 -8.10
C TYR A 847 21.22 16.35 -7.99
N TYR A 848 21.77 16.30 -6.78
CA TYR A 848 23.15 15.89 -6.52
C TYR A 848 23.19 14.47 -5.96
N LYS A 849 24.11 13.67 -6.52
CA LYS A 849 24.45 12.30 -6.10
C LYS A 849 25.89 12.30 -5.60
N PRO A 850 26.15 12.25 -4.29
CA PRO A 850 27.50 12.22 -3.74
C PRO A 850 28.25 10.94 -4.02
#